data_8d491fe77502cd4704982ebfedd1b2ce
#
_entry.id   8d491fe77502cd4704982ebfedd1b2ce
#
_cell.length_a   1.000
_cell.length_b   1.000
_cell.length_c   1.000
_cell.angle_alpha   90.00
_cell.angle_beta   90.00
_cell.angle_gamma   90.00
#
_symmetry.space_group_name_H-M   'P 1'
#
loop_
_entity.id
_entity.type
_entity.pdbx_description
1 polymer ?
#
loop_
_entity_poly.entity_id
_entity_poly.type
_entity_poly.pdbx_seq_one_letter_code
_entity_poly.pdbx_strand_id
1 'polypeptide(L)'
;MTKLIKTIIALMLTANAAWAADNTKKTIVTSPDGKLKVCAESGNGFKWSVDYNGIAVIEPSAVGITIGGKEVITGKASMSKVKYVDKTYSVFYAKRKEIKDIYNTVTLSFKSGAKVELRAYDGFAAYRILPGVKKNATVDAETVELRFPSDCEAFVPYVNDNRGGERWCYSFESYYDEQCLSQMYRDSLAITPLAVTVPAVGRAVVMDAGVENYPGMMLVKGEGNSLRGQFAPYPTESEIGGYARLNLVPTKRADYIARISKGQSLPWRVVVVAKNDAEIMNSDVAQLLAPECRISDTSWIKPGKVAWDWWNNTNITGVDFKSGMNTPTYKYYIDFAAKNNLEYIIIDEGWSGGESLTDGLNPDIDLEKLIAYGQRRGVGIILWSSWRNLIGSNPQNDMALTDAVMKHYADMGIKGFKVDFFDRDDQEVIVSAYKIAENAARHHLLLDYHGLKPSGIQRAYPNILNFEGVKGLENSKWEPRVGDGPLHNQPRYDVTIPFLRMLTGPMDYTPGAMENARRDNFFGNNDHPMSQGTRVHQMAMYATFEAPLQMLADSPTKYEREQECTDFIARIPTVYDETVVIDGRMGEYTVVARRKGETWYVAAMTDWTARNLTIDLSFLGEGTYHADIFADGVNAEKEATDYKHTKQDVNAGDKLDVHLASGGGWTAIITK
;
A
#
# COMPACT_ATOMS: atom_id res chain seq x y z
N MET A 1 0.49 25.03 59.67
CA MET A 1 0.60 24.79 58.21
C MET A 1 1.76 23.90 57.77
N THR A 2 2.90 23.91 58.46
CA THR A 2 4.11 23.18 58.04
C THR A 2 4.11 21.67 58.34
N LYS A 3 3.31 21.13 59.27
CA LYS A 3 3.19 19.70 59.56
C LYS A 3 2.22 18.98 58.67
N LEU A 4 1.16 19.64 58.16
CA LEU A 4 0.15 19.05 57.29
C LEU A 4 0.71 18.85 55.87
N ILE A 5 1.56 19.74 55.39
CA ILE A 5 2.20 19.64 54.07
C ILE A 5 3.24 18.53 54.01
N LYS A 6 3.95 18.27 55.09
CA LYS A 6 4.92 17.12 55.16
C LYS A 6 4.22 15.77 55.17
N THR A 7 3.04 15.68 55.77
CA THR A 7 2.25 14.43 55.80
C THR A 7 1.59 14.12 54.44
N ILE A 8 1.19 15.13 53.69
CA ILE A 8 0.60 14.96 52.35
C ILE A 8 1.69 14.57 51.33
N ILE A 9 2.90 15.15 51.45
CA ILE A 9 4.02 14.79 50.57
C ILE A 9 4.55 13.35 50.91
N ALA A 10 4.53 12.95 52.15
CA ALA A 10 4.89 11.58 52.56
C ALA A 10 3.82 10.54 52.11
N LEU A 11 2.51 10.90 52.09
CA LEU A 11 1.46 10.01 51.55
C LEU A 11 1.47 9.94 50.02
N MET A 12 1.85 11.01 49.30
CA MET A 12 2.02 10.94 47.85
C MET A 12 3.27 10.17 47.42
N LEU A 13 4.33 10.17 48.21
CA LEU A 13 5.53 9.37 47.97
C LEU A 13 5.36 7.89 48.33
N THR A 14 4.48 7.57 49.26
CA THR A 14 4.16 6.16 49.59
C THR A 14 3.11 5.54 48.69
N ALA A 15 2.20 6.34 48.08
CA ALA A 15 1.29 5.85 47.06
C ALA A 15 1.98 5.55 45.73
N ASN A 16 3.06 6.25 45.37
CA ASN A 16 3.88 5.95 44.20
C ASN A 16 4.90 4.81 44.44
N ALA A 17 5.20 4.46 45.70
CA ALA A 17 6.11 3.33 46.02
C ALA A 17 5.38 1.98 46.14
N ALA A 18 4.03 1.98 46.24
CA ALA A 18 3.28 0.73 46.33
C ALA A 18 2.83 0.18 44.94
N TRP A 19 3.09 0.91 43.86
CA TRP A 19 2.86 0.43 42.49
C TRP A 19 4.14 0.00 41.75
N ALA A 20 5.27 0.04 42.42
CA ALA A 20 6.58 -0.36 41.90
C ALA A 20 7.05 -1.74 42.41
N ALA A 21 6.12 -2.59 42.83
CA ALA A 21 6.47 -3.95 43.25
C ALA A 21 5.74 -4.98 42.39
N ASP A 22 6.53 -5.66 41.57
CA ASP A 22 6.28 -6.97 41.00
C ASP A 22 5.52 -7.05 39.66
N ASN A 23 6.08 -6.40 38.62
CA ASN A 23 5.92 -6.87 37.24
C ASN A 23 7.20 -6.50 36.47
N THR A 24 8.29 -7.19 36.69
CA THR A 24 9.45 -7.13 35.80
C THR A 24 9.09 -7.82 34.50
N LYS A 25 8.57 -7.04 33.53
CA LYS A 25 8.44 -7.46 32.14
C LYS A 25 9.75 -8.10 31.71
N LYS A 26 9.75 -9.39 31.48
CA LYS A 26 10.96 -10.08 31.07
C LYS A 26 11.20 -9.83 29.59
N THR A 27 12.25 -9.08 29.25
CA THR A 27 12.70 -8.97 27.87
C THR A 27 13.04 -10.36 27.34
N ILE A 28 12.42 -10.72 26.20
CA ILE A 28 12.57 -12.03 25.56
C ILE A 28 13.53 -11.95 24.39
N VAL A 29 13.43 -10.88 23.58
CA VAL A 29 14.30 -10.63 22.43
C VAL A 29 14.46 -9.12 22.23
N THR A 30 15.66 -8.71 21.81
CA THR A 30 16.03 -7.31 21.60
C THR A 30 16.50 -7.16 20.15
N SER A 31 16.25 -6.01 19.50
CA SER A 31 16.79 -5.69 18.18
C SER A 31 18.33 -5.73 18.16
N PRO A 32 18.95 -5.90 17.00
CA PRO A 32 20.40 -5.88 16.86
C PRO A 32 21.06 -4.61 17.43
N ASP A 33 20.45 -3.44 17.23
CA ASP A 33 20.94 -2.14 17.77
C ASP A 33 20.63 -1.93 19.28
N GLY A 34 19.89 -2.86 19.90
CA GLY A 34 19.57 -2.86 21.33
C GLY A 34 18.45 -1.92 21.76
N LYS A 35 17.84 -1.14 20.85
CA LYS A 35 16.84 -0.11 21.20
C LYS A 35 15.43 -0.66 21.35
N LEU A 36 15.03 -1.57 20.46
CA LEU A 36 13.70 -2.17 20.47
C LEU A 36 13.74 -3.47 21.28
N LYS A 37 12.86 -3.61 22.26
CA LYS A 37 12.74 -4.78 23.13
C LYS A 37 11.36 -5.36 23.03
N VAL A 38 11.27 -6.66 22.75
CA VAL A 38 10.03 -7.42 22.79
C VAL A 38 10.00 -8.23 24.08
N CYS A 39 8.95 -8.05 24.86
CA CYS A 39 8.71 -8.79 26.08
C CYS A 39 7.52 -9.74 25.86
N ALA A 40 7.48 -10.84 26.61
CA ALA A 40 6.35 -11.75 26.58
C ALA A 40 6.11 -12.40 27.95
N GLU A 41 4.83 -12.64 28.23
CA GLU A 41 4.34 -13.30 29.44
C GLU A 41 3.49 -14.51 29.04
N SER A 42 3.67 -15.64 29.69
CA SER A 42 2.87 -16.85 29.48
C SER A 42 2.43 -17.45 30.81
N GLY A 43 1.23 -18.02 30.85
CA GLY A 43 0.64 -18.59 32.06
C GLY A 43 -0.87 -18.58 31.96
N ASN A 44 -1.52 -17.60 32.54
CA ASN A 44 -2.95 -17.37 32.38
C ASN A 44 -3.21 -16.54 31.10
N GLY A 45 -3.09 -17.18 29.93
CA GLY A 45 -3.05 -16.55 28.61
C GLY A 45 -1.62 -16.17 28.21
N PHE A 46 -1.49 -15.66 26.97
CA PHE A 46 -0.22 -15.15 26.44
C PHE A 46 -0.35 -13.66 26.10
N LYS A 47 0.66 -12.88 26.52
CA LYS A 47 0.73 -11.46 26.22
C LYS A 47 2.11 -11.12 25.68
N TRP A 48 2.17 -10.13 24.80
CA TRP A 48 3.39 -9.52 24.34
C TRP A 48 3.39 -8.01 24.59
N SER A 49 4.56 -7.38 24.61
CA SER A 49 4.70 -5.93 24.66
C SER A 49 5.96 -5.49 23.94
N VAL A 50 5.99 -4.21 23.54
CA VAL A 50 7.10 -3.61 22.80
C VAL A 50 7.55 -2.35 23.52
N ASP A 51 8.84 -2.26 23.85
CA ASP A 51 9.49 -1.07 24.41
C ASP A 51 10.54 -0.56 23.39
N TYR A 52 10.68 0.75 23.29
CA TYR A 52 11.72 1.40 22.48
C TYR A 52 12.50 2.41 23.32
N ASN A 53 13.82 2.23 23.43
CA ASN A 53 14.69 3.01 24.31
C ASN A 53 14.20 3.07 25.78
N GLY A 54 13.52 2.00 26.27
CA GLY A 54 12.96 1.95 27.61
C GLY A 54 11.61 2.61 27.79
N ILE A 55 10.99 3.10 26.70
CA ILE A 55 9.66 3.69 26.71
C ILE A 55 8.69 2.67 26.11
N ALA A 56 7.55 2.44 26.78
CA ALA A 56 6.53 1.52 26.27
C ALA A 56 5.91 2.07 24.98
N VAL A 57 5.91 1.25 23.92
CA VAL A 57 5.19 1.48 22.66
C VAL A 57 3.88 0.70 22.66
N ILE A 58 3.96 -0.58 23.02
CA ILE A 58 2.81 -1.46 23.23
C ILE A 58 2.92 -2.02 24.65
N GLU A 59 1.91 -1.78 25.46
CA GLU A 59 1.78 -2.38 26.79
C GLU A 59 1.40 -3.87 26.69
N PRO A 60 1.47 -4.67 27.78
CA PRO A 60 1.11 -6.08 27.75
C PRO A 60 -0.27 -6.34 27.11
N SER A 61 -0.26 -6.87 25.91
CA SER A 61 -1.39 -7.04 24.99
C SER A 61 -1.63 -8.53 24.72
N ALA A 62 -2.88 -8.94 24.74
CA ALA A 62 -3.28 -10.35 24.61
C ALA A 62 -3.07 -10.85 23.17
N VAL A 63 -2.57 -12.09 23.07
CA VAL A 63 -2.43 -12.84 21.84
C VAL A 63 -2.97 -14.24 22.04
N GLY A 64 -3.87 -14.70 21.18
CA GLY A 64 -4.49 -16.01 21.30
C GLY A 64 -5.01 -16.53 19.97
N ILE A 65 -5.33 -17.82 19.94
CA ILE A 65 -5.99 -18.46 18.81
C ILE A 65 -6.81 -19.65 19.27
N THR A 66 -8.07 -19.69 18.82
CA THR A 66 -9.01 -20.80 19.07
C THR A 66 -9.09 -21.67 17.82
N ILE A 67 -8.84 -22.96 17.99
CA ILE A 67 -8.87 -23.97 16.91
C ILE A 67 -9.75 -25.13 17.35
N GLY A 68 -10.84 -25.39 16.58
CA GLY A 68 -11.80 -26.44 16.91
C GLY A 68 -12.36 -26.29 18.32
N GLY A 69 -12.74 -25.08 18.72
CA GLY A 69 -13.33 -24.74 20.02
C GLY A 69 -12.33 -24.68 21.19
N LYS A 70 -11.02 -24.74 20.93
CA LYS A 70 -10.00 -24.76 21.99
C LYS A 70 -8.97 -23.65 21.80
N GLU A 71 -8.72 -22.88 22.86
CA GLU A 71 -7.58 -21.97 22.92
C GLU A 71 -6.28 -22.79 22.96
N VAL A 72 -5.36 -22.58 22.00
CA VAL A 72 -4.13 -23.38 21.89
C VAL A 72 -2.87 -22.65 22.36
N ILE A 73 -2.94 -21.32 22.57
CA ILE A 73 -1.83 -20.53 23.13
C ILE A 73 -2.11 -20.28 24.64
N THR A 74 -2.02 -21.31 25.43
CA THR A 74 -2.35 -21.27 26.87
C THR A 74 -1.34 -22.04 27.69
N GLY A 75 -1.25 -21.67 28.97
CA GLY A 75 -0.30 -22.24 29.91
C GLY A 75 1.11 -21.69 29.73
N LYS A 76 2.05 -22.25 30.51
CA LYS A 76 3.46 -21.81 30.50
C LYS A 76 4.17 -22.28 29.23
N ALA A 77 4.80 -21.35 28.53
CA ALA A 77 5.60 -21.64 27.33
C ALA A 77 7.05 -22.01 27.69
N SER A 78 7.65 -22.88 26.92
CA SER A 78 9.10 -23.06 26.87
C SER A 78 9.70 -22.16 25.77
N MET A 79 10.88 -21.62 26.01
CA MET A 79 11.52 -20.64 25.14
C MET A 79 12.77 -21.23 24.49
N SER A 80 12.97 -21.02 23.19
CA SER A 80 14.21 -21.33 22.49
C SER A 80 15.33 -20.38 22.89
N LYS A 81 16.58 -20.69 22.53
CA LYS A 81 17.66 -19.69 22.53
C LYS A 81 17.32 -18.59 21.52
N VAL A 82 17.75 -17.36 21.81
CA VAL A 82 17.72 -16.25 20.84
C VAL A 82 18.66 -16.58 19.70
N LYS A 83 18.20 -16.35 18.45
CA LYS A 83 18.98 -16.54 17.23
C LYS A 83 19.12 -15.19 16.53
N TYR A 84 20.33 -14.81 16.20
CA TYR A 84 20.65 -13.69 15.32
C TYR A 84 20.60 -14.16 13.86
N VAL A 85 19.98 -13.35 13.00
CA VAL A 85 19.91 -13.56 11.54
C VAL A 85 20.47 -12.32 10.85
N ASP A 86 21.32 -12.55 9.87
CA ASP A 86 21.93 -11.52 9.02
C ASP A 86 21.98 -12.08 7.60
N LYS A 87 21.11 -11.56 6.73
CA LYS A 87 21.01 -11.97 5.34
C LYS A 87 20.76 -10.75 4.47
N THR A 88 21.14 -10.84 3.20
CA THR A 88 20.77 -9.87 2.18
C THR A 88 19.98 -10.59 1.10
N TYR A 89 18.90 -9.99 0.66
CA TYR A 89 18.07 -10.47 -0.43
C TYR A 89 18.08 -9.48 -1.58
N SER A 90 18.27 -9.98 -2.79
CA SER A 90 17.88 -9.23 -3.98
C SER A 90 16.36 -9.36 -4.16
N VAL A 91 15.70 -8.25 -4.42
CA VAL A 91 14.27 -8.21 -4.70
C VAL A 91 14.04 -7.76 -6.13
N PHE A 92 12.95 -8.22 -6.74
CA PHE A 92 12.69 -7.89 -8.14
C PHE A 92 12.37 -6.40 -8.31
N TYR A 93 11.50 -5.87 -7.48
CA TYR A 93 11.21 -4.45 -7.36
C TYR A 93 10.80 -4.09 -5.94
N ALA A 94 11.33 -3.01 -5.43
CA ALA A 94 11.01 -2.43 -4.14
C ALA A 94 11.61 -1.03 -4.07
N LYS A 95 11.66 -0.43 -2.89
CA LYS A 95 12.37 0.83 -2.63
C LYS A 95 13.85 0.76 -3.00
N ARG A 96 14.44 -0.44 -2.97
CA ARG A 96 15.86 -0.70 -3.30
C ARG A 96 16.04 -2.11 -3.88
N LYS A 97 17.13 -2.29 -4.61
CA LYS A 97 17.45 -3.56 -5.27
C LYS A 97 17.83 -4.67 -4.29
N GLU A 98 18.45 -4.30 -3.17
CA GLU A 98 18.87 -5.23 -2.12
C GLU A 98 18.33 -4.78 -0.78
N ILE A 99 17.78 -5.71 0.00
CA ILE A 99 17.29 -5.47 1.36
C ILE A 99 18.06 -6.34 2.36
N LYS A 100 18.38 -5.74 3.51
CA LYS A 100 19.05 -6.42 4.61
C LYS A 100 18.03 -6.98 5.59
N ASP A 101 18.03 -8.29 5.78
CA ASP A 101 17.18 -9.01 6.72
C ASP A 101 17.97 -9.33 8.00
N ILE A 102 18.08 -8.32 8.88
CA ILE A 102 18.90 -8.37 10.09
C ILE A 102 17.99 -8.27 11.31
N TYR A 103 17.91 -9.34 12.11
CA TYR A 103 17.03 -9.40 13.27
C TYR A 103 17.48 -10.43 14.30
N ASN A 104 16.95 -10.31 15.50
CA ASN A 104 16.96 -11.35 16.51
C ASN A 104 15.58 -12.02 16.59
N THR A 105 15.55 -13.33 16.79
CA THR A 105 14.32 -14.10 16.92
C THR A 105 14.35 -15.11 18.05
N VAL A 106 13.16 -15.39 18.58
CA VAL A 106 12.93 -16.42 19.59
C VAL A 106 11.58 -17.11 19.31
N THR A 107 11.50 -18.39 19.64
CA THR A 107 10.26 -19.17 19.54
C THR A 107 9.80 -19.63 20.91
N LEU A 108 8.57 -19.35 21.24
CA LEU A 108 7.86 -19.81 22.43
C LEU A 108 6.99 -21.02 22.04
N SER A 109 7.12 -22.14 22.76
CA SER A 109 6.41 -23.39 22.46
C SER A 109 5.48 -23.77 23.62
N PHE A 110 4.22 -24.07 23.29
CA PHE A 110 3.15 -24.44 24.21
C PHE A 110 2.90 -25.97 24.24
N LYS A 111 2.29 -26.46 25.32
CA LYS A 111 1.96 -27.90 25.44
C LYS A 111 1.00 -28.42 24.38
N SER A 112 0.16 -27.55 23.81
CA SER A 112 -0.73 -27.85 22.71
C SER A 112 0.00 -28.26 21.42
N GLY A 113 1.27 -27.90 21.27
CA GLY A 113 2.06 -27.99 20.05
C GLY A 113 2.10 -26.68 19.28
N ALA A 114 1.28 -25.69 19.63
CA ALA A 114 1.34 -24.35 19.07
C ALA A 114 2.63 -23.63 19.46
N LYS A 115 3.08 -22.71 18.60
CA LYS A 115 4.27 -21.89 18.84
C LYS A 115 3.96 -20.44 18.49
N VAL A 116 4.66 -19.51 19.14
CA VAL A 116 4.72 -18.10 18.76
C VAL A 116 6.16 -17.76 18.44
N GLU A 117 6.42 -17.32 17.20
CA GLU A 117 7.72 -16.76 16.79
C GLU A 117 7.67 -15.25 16.97
N LEU A 118 8.67 -14.71 17.68
CA LEU A 118 8.88 -13.29 17.87
C LEU A 118 10.13 -12.86 17.11
N ARG A 119 10.07 -11.73 16.41
CA ARG A 119 11.22 -11.09 15.78
C ARG A 119 11.34 -9.63 16.23
N ALA A 120 12.58 -9.21 16.47
CA ALA A 120 12.93 -7.84 16.77
C ALA A 120 13.95 -7.34 15.73
N TYR A 121 13.52 -6.40 14.91
CA TYR A 121 14.34 -5.63 13.97
C TYR A 121 14.65 -4.26 14.58
N ASP A 122 15.56 -3.51 14.02
CA ASP A 122 15.90 -2.18 14.53
C ASP A 122 14.73 -1.19 14.44
N GLY A 123 13.85 -1.33 13.47
CA GLY A 123 12.70 -0.44 13.24
C GLY A 123 11.32 -1.09 13.45
N PHE A 124 11.22 -2.36 13.80
CA PHE A 124 9.92 -2.99 14.03
C PHE A 124 10.00 -4.28 14.84
N ALA A 125 8.90 -4.60 15.52
CA ALA A 125 8.64 -5.88 16.16
C ALA A 125 7.55 -6.64 15.41
N ALA A 126 7.68 -7.95 15.34
CA ALA A 126 6.67 -8.80 14.73
C ALA A 126 6.50 -10.12 15.49
N TYR A 127 5.26 -10.63 15.52
CA TYR A 127 5.01 -12.01 15.89
C TYR A 127 4.15 -12.74 14.87
N ARG A 128 4.31 -14.05 14.81
CA ARG A 128 3.36 -14.93 14.14
C ARG A 128 3.08 -16.18 14.95
N ILE A 129 1.92 -16.76 14.70
CA ILE A 129 1.48 -18.00 15.31
C ILE A 129 1.74 -19.16 14.35
N LEU A 130 2.34 -20.24 14.89
CA LEU A 130 2.43 -21.53 14.23
C LEU A 130 1.47 -22.46 15.00
N PRO A 131 0.29 -22.76 14.46
CA PRO A 131 -0.77 -23.46 15.19
C PRO A 131 -0.40 -24.88 15.65
N GLY A 132 0.54 -25.54 14.96
CA GLY A 132 1.01 -26.87 15.31
C GLY A 132 -0.03 -27.98 15.06
N VAL A 133 -1.01 -27.73 14.20
CA VAL A 133 -2.05 -28.71 13.87
C VAL A 133 -1.47 -29.93 13.13
N LYS A 134 -1.95 -31.12 13.47
CA LYS A 134 -1.48 -32.38 12.86
C LYS A 134 -2.25 -32.78 11.61
N LYS A 135 -3.42 -32.21 11.40
CA LYS A 135 -4.33 -32.39 10.25
C LYS A 135 -5.04 -31.04 9.97
N ASN A 136 -5.78 -30.97 8.86
CA ASN A 136 -6.59 -29.81 8.56
C ASN A 136 -7.55 -29.47 9.72
N ALA A 137 -7.68 -28.19 10.01
CA ALA A 137 -8.49 -27.68 11.12
C ALA A 137 -9.10 -26.32 10.75
N THR A 138 -10.09 -25.86 11.53
CA THR A 138 -10.63 -24.52 11.43
C THR A 138 -10.05 -23.64 12.54
N VAL A 139 -9.78 -22.39 12.20
CA VAL A 139 -9.48 -21.32 13.15
C VAL A 139 -10.79 -20.59 13.44
N ASP A 140 -11.29 -20.72 14.66
CA ASP A 140 -12.57 -20.16 15.05
C ASP A 140 -12.44 -18.68 15.40
N ALA A 141 -11.32 -18.32 16.08
CA ALA A 141 -11.01 -16.93 16.44
C ALA A 141 -9.49 -16.73 16.60
N GLU A 142 -9.02 -15.51 16.31
CA GLU A 142 -7.68 -15.02 16.65
C GLU A 142 -7.81 -13.78 17.54
N THR A 143 -7.09 -13.75 18.65
CA THR A 143 -7.00 -12.60 19.54
C THR A 143 -5.73 -11.81 19.22
N VAL A 144 -5.92 -10.57 18.77
CA VAL A 144 -4.87 -9.57 18.57
C VAL A 144 -5.28 -8.33 19.35
N GLU A 145 -4.57 -8.02 20.41
CA GLU A 145 -4.73 -6.79 21.17
C GLU A 145 -3.47 -5.93 21.05
N LEU A 146 -3.65 -4.62 21.03
CA LEU A 146 -2.58 -3.62 20.97
C LEU A 146 -2.95 -2.48 21.92
N ARG A 147 -2.37 -2.49 23.13
CA ARG A 147 -2.59 -1.47 24.15
C ARG A 147 -1.51 -0.41 24.05
N PHE A 148 -1.92 0.83 23.89
CA PHE A 148 -1.03 1.98 23.88
C PHE A 148 -0.94 2.61 25.28
N PRO A 149 0.20 3.27 25.63
CA PRO A 149 0.45 3.77 26.99
C PRO A 149 -0.44 4.96 27.38
N SER A 150 -1.07 5.62 26.42
CA SER A 150 -1.93 6.77 26.64
C SER A 150 -3.00 6.89 25.55
N ASP A 151 -3.87 7.88 25.66
CA ASP A 151 -4.81 8.26 24.60
C ASP A 151 -4.08 9.00 23.48
N CYS A 152 -3.48 8.22 22.59
CA CYS A 152 -2.62 8.70 21.52
C CYS A 152 -3.43 9.15 20.31
N GLU A 153 -2.92 10.14 19.58
CA GLU A 153 -3.43 10.49 18.23
C GLU A 153 -3.13 9.37 17.23
N ALA A 154 -4.07 9.13 16.33
CA ALA A 154 -3.98 8.09 15.32
C ALA A 154 -4.46 8.57 13.95
N PHE A 155 -3.90 8.00 12.90
CA PHE A 155 -4.35 8.09 11.51
C PHE A 155 -5.15 6.82 11.20
N VAL A 156 -6.48 6.95 11.13
CA VAL A 156 -7.41 5.81 11.10
C VAL A 156 -8.11 5.73 9.74
N PRO A 157 -7.81 4.70 8.92
CA PRO A 157 -8.46 4.49 7.63
C PRO A 157 -9.71 3.62 7.78
N TYR A 158 -10.87 4.24 8.03
CA TYR A 158 -12.13 3.53 8.21
C TYR A 158 -12.68 2.91 6.93
N VAL A 159 -13.32 1.76 7.08
CA VAL A 159 -14.20 1.19 6.07
C VAL A 159 -15.49 2.01 6.04
N ASN A 160 -15.80 2.66 4.93
CA ASN A 160 -16.87 3.63 4.81
C ASN A 160 -17.84 3.40 3.64
N ASP A 161 -17.58 2.43 2.76
CA ASP A 161 -18.41 2.11 1.60
C ASP A 161 -18.43 0.59 1.36
N ASN A 162 -19.31 -0.11 2.09
CA ASN A 162 -19.44 -1.55 1.97
C ASN A 162 -20.18 -1.97 0.70
N ARG A 163 -19.55 -2.81 -0.11
CA ARG A 163 -20.15 -3.33 -1.35
C ARG A 163 -21.31 -4.30 -1.00
N GLY A 164 -22.46 -4.06 -1.61
CA GLY A 164 -23.68 -4.86 -1.35
C GLY A 164 -24.18 -4.82 0.08
N GLY A 165 -23.75 -3.86 0.90
CA GLY A 165 -24.09 -3.76 2.32
C GLY A 165 -23.45 -4.83 3.22
N GLU A 166 -22.51 -5.60 2.70
CA GLU A 166 -21.79 -6.65 3.45
C GLU A 166 -20.58 -6.04 4.17
N ARG A 167 -20.50 -6.22 5.50
CA ARG A 167 -19.53 -5.56 6.39
C ARG A 167 -18.06 -5.69 5.95
N TRP A 168 -17.69 -6.83 5.37
CA TRP A 168 -16.31 -7.17 5.01
C TRP A 168 -15.99 -6.98 3.52
N CYS A 169 -16.97 -6.51 2.75
CA CYS A 169 -16.81 -6.26 1.32
C CYS A 169 -16.52 -4.78 1.10
N TYR A 170 -15.25 -4.44 0.83
CA TYR A 170 -14.75 -3.07 0.72
C TYR A 170 -13.51 -2.98 -0.15
N SER A 171 -13.38 -1.92 -0.94
CA SER A 171 -12.29 -1.72 -1.90
C SER A 171 -10.93 -1.32 -1.31
N PHE A 172 -10.83 -1.11 0.01
CA PHE A 172 -9.63 -0.63 0.71
C PHE A 172 -9.22 0.81 0.34
N GLU A 173 -10.11 1.58 -0.22
CA GLU A 173 -9.93 2.97 -0.61
C GLU A 173 -10.42 3.90 0.49
N SER A 174 -9.62 4.12 1.52
CA SER A 174 -9.98 4.97 2.67
C SER A 174 -9.11 6.21 2.74
N TYR A 175 -9.72 7.34 3.07
CA TYR A 175 -9.00 8.46 3.67
C TYR A 175 -8.60 8.12 5.11
N TYR A 176 -7.71 8.90 5.69
CA TYR A 176 -7.25 8.73 7.06
C TYR A 176 -7.87 9.82 7.94
N ASP A 177 -8.67 9.41 8.92
CA ASP A 177 -9.19 10.30 9.95
C ASP A 177 -8.13 10.47 11.06
N GLU A 178 -7.84 11.73 11.41
CA GLU A 178 -6.90 12.05 12.48
C GLU A 178 -7.68 12.31 13.78
N GLN A 179 -7.47 11.47 14.78
CA GLN A 179 -8.22 11.53 16.04
C GLN A 179 -7.49 10.79 17.16
N CYS A 180 -7.84 11.09 18.41
CA CYS A 180 -7.37 10.29 19.54
C CYS A 180 -8.00 8.90 19.54
N LEU A 181 -7.30 7.91 20.10
CA LEU A 181 -7.81 6.54 20.22
C LEU A 181 -9.15 6.48 20.94
N SER A 182 -9.38 7.35 21.96
CA SER A 182 -10.66 7.42 22.68
C SER A 182 -11.84 7.85 21.81
N GLN A 183 -11.58 8.58 20.73
CA GLN A 183 -12.57 9.12 19.79
C GLN A 183 -12.92 8.16 18.67
N MET A 184 -12.19 7.04 18.53
CA MET A 184 -12.46 6.07 17.47
C MET A 184 -13.87 5.47 17.59
N TYR A 185 -14.54 5.31 16.46
CA TYR A 185 -15.86 4.67 16.38
C TYR A 185 -15.76 3.19 16.77
N ARG A 186 -16.54 2.77 17.81
CA ARG A 186 -16.38 1.47 18.47
C ARG A 186 -16.53 0.27 17.55
N ASP A 187 -17.51 0.29 16.67
CA ASP A 187 -17.87 -0.85 15.83
C ASP A 187 -17.44 -0.70 14.36
N SER A 188 -16.76 0.40 14.03
CA SER A 188 -16.25 0.64 12.69
C SER A 188 -14.94 -0.10 12.46
N LEU A 189 -14.88 -0.80 11.34
CA LEU A 189 -13.65 -1.42 10.88
C LEU A 189 -12.69 -0.35 10.36
N ALA A 190 -11.41 -0.48 10.68
CA ALA A 190 -10.32 0.26 10.07
C ALA A 190 -9.38 -0.72 9.36
N ILE A 191 -8.95 -0.39 8.16
CA ILE A 191 -7.96 -1.19 7.43
C ILE A 191 -6.56 -0.96 8.00
N THR A 192 -5.61 -1.83 7.68
CA THR A 192 -4.19 -1.65 7.98
C THR A 192 -3.44 -1.17 6.73
N PRO A 193 -2.35 -0.36 6.87
CA PRO A 193 -1.69 0.14 8.08
C PRO A 193 -2.42 1.30 8.78
N LEU A 194 -2.33 1.33 10.11
CA LEU A 194 -2.83 2.41 10.96
C LEU A 194 -1.69 2.95 11.82
N ALA A 195 -1.48 4.26 11.84
CA ALA A 195 -0.43 4.88 12.64
C ALA A 195 -0.96 5.50 13.93
N VAL A 196 -0.16 5.39 14.99
CA VAL A 196 -0.42 5.98 16.31
C VAL A 196 0.80 6.79 16.73
N THR A 197 0.58 8.02 17.21
CA THR A 197 1.64 8.87 17.75
C THR A 197 1.90 8.52 19.21
N VAL A 198 3.03 7.86 19.49
CA VAL A 198 3.41 7.48 20.85
C VAL A 198 4.29 8.58 21.45
N PRO A 199 3.88 9.24 22.55
CA PRO A 199 4.65 10.31 23.16
C PRO A 199 6.08 9.88 23.51
N ALA A 200 7.05 10.73 23.26
CA ALA A 200 8.49 10.55 23.48
C ALA A 200 9.15 9.40 22.69
N VAL A 201 8.41 8.73 21.81
CA VAL A 201 8.95 7.74 20.86
C VAL A 201 8.92 8.27 19.44
N GLY A 202 7.75 8.68 18.96
CA GLY A 202 7.44 9.07 17.59
C GLY A 202 6.21 8.35 17.08
N ARG A 203 6.33 7.46 16.10
CA ARG A 203 5.22 6.70 15.50
C ARG A 203 5.30 5.21 15.80
N ALA A 204 4.13 4.63 16.03
CA ALA A 204 3.90 3.19 15.97
C ALA A 204 2.93 2.91 14.82
N VAL A 205 3.32 2.08 13.83
CA VAL A 205 2.42 1.70 12.74
C VAL A 205 2.05 0.23 12.89
N VAL A 206 0.76 -0.02 12.99
CA VAL A 206 0.18 -1.37 13.10
C VAL A 206 -0.18 -1.89 11.73
N MET A 207 0.28 -3.10 11.40
CA MET A 207 -0.05 -3.78 10.15
C MET A 207 0.05 -5.30 10.27
N ASP A 208 -0.42 -6.00 9.27
CA ASP A 208 -0.14 -7.40 9.01
C ASP A 208 0.82 -7.55 7.82
N ALA A 209 1.50 -8.67 7.72
CA ALA A 209 2.39 -8.98 6.61
C ALA A 209 2.46 -10.49 6.34
N GLY A 210 2.78 -10.85 5.10
CA GLY A 210 2.86 -12.25 4.68
C GLY A 210 1.50 -12.96 4.77
N VAL A 211 0.43 -12.27 4.38
CA VAL A 211 -0.92 -12.82 4.38
C VAL A 211 -1.05 -13.82 3.24
N GLU A 212 -1.13 -15.08 3.60
CA GLU A 212 -1.29 -16.21 2.67
C GLU A 212 -2.20 -17.27 3.29
N ASN A 213 -3.19 -17.73 2.52
CA ASN A 213 -4.17 -18.74 2.96
C ASN A 213 -4.79 -18.43 4.34
N TYR A 214 -5.04 -17.14 4.58
CA TYR A 214 -5.62 -16.60 5.81
C TYR A 214 -6.20 -15.21 5.52
N PRO A 215 -7.23 -14.74 6.24
CA PRO A 215 -7.76 -13.42 6.02
C PRO A 215 -6.79 -12.30 6.45
N GLY A 216 -6.89 -11.15 5.80
CA GLY A 216 -6.25 -9.91 6.23
C GLY A 216 -6.79 -9.41 7.57
N MET A 217 -5.98 -8.64 8.29
CA MET A 217 -6.38 -8.06 9.57
C MET A 217 -7.00 -6.68 9.38
N MET A 218 -8.22 -6.51 9.89
CA MET A 218 -8.85 -5.23 10.16
C MET A 218 -8.67 -4.87 11.64
N LEU A 219 -8.84 -3.61 11.99
CA LEU A 219 -8.75 -3.12 13.36
C LEU A 219 -10.09 -2.52 13.81
N VAL A 220 -10.40 -2.65 15.08
CA VAL A 220 -11.49 -1.94 15.75
C VAL A 220 -10.99 -1.33 17.06
N LYS A 221 -11.72 -0.34 17.57
CA LYS A 221 -11.52 0.22 18.91
C LYS A 221 -11.69 -0.87 19.97
N GLY A 222 -10.66 -1.06 20.80
CA GLY A 222 -10.70 -1.91 21.99
C GLY A 222 -11.07 -1.15 23.26
N GLU A 223 -10.89 -1.77 24.43
CA GLU A 223 -11.09 -1.13 25.72
C GLU A 223 -9.92 -0.21 26.08
N GLY A 224 -10.22 0.93 26.73
CA GLY A 224 -9.23 1.92 27.08
C GLY A 224 -8.49 2.46 25.85
N ASN A 225 -7.16 2.48 25.88
CA ASN A 225 -6.30 2.93 24.79
C ASN A 225 -5.86 1.75 23.91
N SER A 226 -6.74 0.80 23.60
CA SER A 226 -6.38 -0.36 22.80
C SER A 226 -7.08 -0.43 21.45
N LEU A 227 -6.42 -1.11 20.51
CA LEU A 227 -6.99 -1.60 19.26
C LEU A 227 -7.11 -3.13 19.35
N ARG A 228 -8.06 -3.69 18.60
CA ARG A 228 -8.22 -5.15 18.46
C ARG A 228 -8.28 -5.55 17.01
N GLY A 229 -7.57 -6.63 16.66
CA GLY A 229 -7.69 -7.27 15.36
C GLY A 229 -9.08 -7.89 15.16
N GLN A 230 -9.58 -7.77 13.93
CA GLN A 230 -10.80 -8.40 13.44
C GLN A 230 -10.51 -9.09 12.11
N PHE A 231 -11.16 -10.20 11.87
CA PHE A 231 -10.94 -11.04 10.69
C PHE A 231 -12.27 -11.42 10.07
N ALA A 232 -12.38 -11.30 8.76
CA ALA A 232 -13.57 -11.70 8.04
C ALA A 232 -13.81 -13.21 8.21
N PRO A 233 -15.00 -13.63 8.66
CA PRO A 233 -15.35 -15.05 8.69
C PRO A 233 -15.35 -15.65 7.27
N TYR A 234 -15.06 -16.95 7.17
CA TYR A 234 -14.96 -17.66 5.90
C TYR A 234 -16.31 -17.62 5.13
N PRO A 235 -16.35 -17.19 3.85
CA PRO A 235 -17.59 -17.18 3.08
C PRO A 235 -18.00 -18.60 2.69
N THR A 236 -19.28 -18.93 2.85
CA THR A 236 -19.86 -20.24 2.49
C THR A 236 -20.80 -20.17 1.31
N GLU A 237 -21.42 -19.04 1.11
CA GLU A 237 -22.30 -18.73 -0.02
C GLU A 237 -22.03 -17.30 -0.45
N SER A 238 -22.02 -17.04 -1.77
CA SER A 238 -21.83 -15.72 -2.35
C SER A 238 -22.73 -15.57 -3.57
N GLU A 239 -23.10 -14.33 -3.90
CA GLU A 239 -23.83 -13.98 -5.10
C GLU A 239 -23.22 -12.79 -5.82
N ILE A 240 -23.55 -12.65 -7.10
CA ILE A 240 -23.12 -11.49 -7.91
C ILE A 240 -23.89 -10.26 -7.44
N GLY A 241 -23.18 -9.25 -6.99
CA GLY A 241 -23.76 -8.03 -6.41
C GLY A 241 -22.77 -6.86 -6.41
N GLY A 242 -22.97 -5.94 -5.47
CA GLY A 242 -22.12 -4.77 -5.32
C GLY A 242 -22.27 -3.75 -6.45
N TYR A 243 -21.23 -2.93 -6.64
CA TYR A 243 -21.23 -1.91 -7.67
C TYR A 243 -21.34 -2.53 -9.07
N ALA A 244 -22.29 -2.05 -9.86
CA ALA A 244 -22.56 -2.53 -11.22
C ALA A 244 -22.63 -4.07 -11.37
N ARG A 245 -22.87 -4.82 -10.28
CA ARG A 245 -22.83 -6.29 -10.23
C ARG A 245 -21.46 -6.89 -10.58
N LEU A 246 -20.39 -6.18 -10.31
CA LEU A 246 -19.02 -6.60 -10.60
C LEU A 246 -18.35 -7.38 -9.45
N ASN A 247 -18.97 -7.35 -8.25
CA ASN A 247 -18.47 -8.07 -7.09
C ASN A 247 -19.09 -9.45 -6.93
N LEU A 248 -18.39 -10.31 -6.22
CA LEU A 248 -18.93 -11.53 -5.63
C LEU A 248 -19.09 -11.31 -4.12
N VAL A 249 -20.34 -11.01 -3.71
CA VAL A 249 -20.69 -10.60 -2.35
C VAL A 249 -21.10 -11.81 -1.53
N PRO A 250 -20.48 -12.09 -0.35
CA PRO A 250 -20.91 -13.16 0.54
C PRO A 250 -22.31 -12.93 1.08
N THR A 251 -23.18 -13.90 0.90
CA THR A 251 -24.55 -13.93 1.48
C THR A 251 -24.60 -14.72 2.77
N LYS A 252 -23.61 -15.61 2.97
CA LYS A 252 -23.48 -16.38 4.19
C LYS A 252 -22.02 -16.64 4.54
N ARG A 253 -21.69 -16.52 5.81
CA ARG A 253 -20.37 -16.80 6.36
C ARG A 253 -20.41 -17.90 7.41
N ALA A 254 -19.32 -18.62 7.57
CA ALA A 254 -19.12 -19.63 8.61
C ALA A 254 -18.96 -18.98 10.00
N ASP A 255 -18.97 -19.81 11.01
CA ASP A 255 -18.65 -19.46 12.41
C ASP A 255 -17.13 -19.55 12.72
N TYR A 256 -16.29 -19.68 11.68
CA TYR A 256 -14.84 -19.69 11.76
C TYR A 256 -14.23 -18.74 10.71
N ILE A 257 -13.00 -18.31 10.95
CA ILE A 257 -12.32 -17.31 10.09
C ILE A 257 -11.48 -17.95 8.99
N ALA A 258 -10.91 -19.14 9.24
CA ALA A 258 -10.04 -19.81 8.25
C ALA A 258 -10.01 -21.32 8.38
N ARG A 259 -9.67 -22.00 7.27
CA ARG A 259 -9.27 -23.40 7.20
C ARG A 259 -7.77 -23.47 7.07
N ILE A 260 -7.09 -24.18 7.95
CA ILE A 260 -5.64 -24.28 7.97
C ILE A 260 -5.18 -25.72 7.78
N SER A 261 -4.00 -25.87 7.20
CA SER A 261 -3.37 -27.16 6.92
C SER A 261 -2.24 -27.46 7.91
N LYS A 262 -1.83 -28.74 7.96
CA LYS A 262 -0.66 -29.17 8.73
C LYS A 262 0.57 -28.35 8.31
N GLY A 263 1.27 -27.79 9.30
CA GLY A 263 2.53 -27.05 9.10
C GLY A 263 2.35 -25.59 8.64
N GLN A 264 1.12 -25.13 8.40
CA GLN A 264 0.86 -23.76 8.03
C GLN A 264 1.24 -22.82 9.20
N SER A 265 1.93 -21.72 8.88
CA SER A 265 2.12 -20.56 9.76
C SER A 265 1.08 -19.51 9.42
N LEU A 266 0.66 -18.73 10.42
CA LEU A 266 -0.25 -17.61 10.19
C LEU A 266 0.53 -16.35 9.79
N PRO A 267 -0.15 -15.32 9.26
CA PRO A 267 0.47 -14.05 8.92
C PRO A 267 1.14 -13.38 10.13
N TRP A 268 2.10 -12.52 9.84
CA TRP A 268 2.76 -11.69 10.85
C TRP A 268 1.83 -10.58 11.34
N ARG A 269 1.86 -10.31 12.64
CA ARG A 269 1.31 -9.10 13.28
C ARG A 269 2.49 -8.21 13.63
N VAL A 270 2.45 -6.97 13.17
CA VAL A 270 3.63 -6.09 13.11
C VAL A 270 3.34 -4.76 13.77
N VAL A 271 4.32 -4.28 14.51
CA VAL A 271 4.37 -2.90 15.02
C VAL A 271 5.69 -2.28 14.53
N VAL A 272 5.60 -1.39 13.54
CA VAL A 272 6.74 -0.55 13.12
C VAL A 272 6.90 0.57 14.14
N VAL A 273 8.13 0.85 14.55
CA VAL A 273 8.45 1.89 15.51
C VAL A 273 9.47 2.83 14.88
N ALA A 274 9.11 4.09 14.76
CA ALA A 274 9.92 5.10 14.10
C ALA A 274 9.98 6.40 14.92
N LYS A 275 11.14 7.04 14.98
CA LYS A 275 11.32 8.33 15.63
C LYS A 275 10.73 9.49 14.85
N ASN A 276 10.72 9.35 13.53
CA ASN A 276 10.18 10.30 12.58
C ASN A 276 9.52 9.57 11.41
N ASP A 277 8.72 10.29 10.66
CA ASP A 277 7.92 9.69 9.59
C ASP A 277 8.78 9.22 8.39
N ALA A 278 9.96 9.83 8.16
CA ALA A 278 10.89 9.41 7.12
C ALA A 278 11.40 7.96 7.33
N GLU A 279 11.60 7.54 8.59
CA GLU A 279 11.98 6.16 8.92
C GLU A 279 10.88 5.15 8.51
N ILE A 280 9.60 5.55 8.61
CA ILE A 280 8.48 4.70 8.17
C ILE A 280 8.50 4.52 6.67
N MET A 281 8.57 5.61 5.90
CA MET A 281 8.60 5.56 4.44
C MET A 281 9.81 4.77 3.93
N ASN A 282 10.92 4.77 4.66
CA ASN A 282 12.14 4.05 4.32
C ASN A 282 12.14 2.56 4.71
N SER A 283 11.13 2.08 5.45
CA SER A 283 11.06 0.70 5.95
C SER A 283 10.76 -0.31 4.84
N ASP A 284 11.43 -1.47 4.89
CA ASP A 284 11.22 -2.61 3.99
C ASP A 284 10.37 -3.72 4.64
N VAL A 285 9.64 -3.41 5.70
CA VAL A 285 8.94 -4.39 6.57
C VAL A 285 8.08 -5.38 5.78
N ALA A 286 7.32 -4.94 4.79
CA ALA A 286 6.46 -5.82 3.99
C ALA A 286 7.28 -6.84 3.19
N GLN A 287 8.41 -6.42 2.60
CA GLN A 287 9.31 -7.30 1.86
C GLN A 287 10.03 -8.29 2.78
N LEU A 288 10.47 -7.85 3.97
CA LEU A 288 11.22 -8.68 4.93
C LEU A 288 10.37 -9.82 5.51
N LEU A 289 9.06 -9.62 5.67
CA LEU A 289 8.14 -10.60 6.26
C LEU A 289 7.31 -11.37 5.23
N ALA A 290 7.41 -11.03 3.95
CA ALA A 290 6.70 -11.69 2.85
C ALA A 290 7.29 -13.08 2.52
N PRO A 291 6.50 -13.97 1.92
CA PRO A 291 7.00 -15.22 1.35
C PRO A 291 8.05 -14.95 0.27
N GLU A 292 8.99 -15.89 0.11
CA GLU A 292 10.01 -15.82 -0.95
C GLU A 292 9.39 -15.95 -2.35
N CYS A 293 10.10 -15.42 -3.37
CA CYS A 293 9.69 -15.50 -4.76
C CYS A 293 9.51 -16.96 -5.22
N ARG A 294 8.41 -17.23 -5.90
CA ARG A 294 8.03 -18.57 -6.42
C ARG A 294 8.22 -18.71 -7.92
N ILE A 295 8.58 -17.62 -8.59
CA ILE A 295 8.84 -17.60 -10.04
C ILE A 295 10.33 -17.85 -10.24
N SER A 296 10.69 -18.92 -10.92
CA SER A 296 12.08 -19.31 -11.16
C SER A 296 12.79 -18.43 -12.19
N ASP A 297 12.05 -17.99 -13.22
CA ASP A 297 12.54 -17.05 -14.23
C ASP A 297 11.65 -15.79 -14.21
N THR A 298 12.22 -14.67 -13.75
CA THR A 298 11.56 -13.36 -13.71
C THR A 298 11.97 -12.44 -14.87
N SER A 299 12.76 -12.91 -15.82
CA SER A 299 13.35 -12.09 -16.91
C SER A 299 12.30 -11.52 -17.88
N TRP A 300 11.14 -12.17 -17.98
CA TRP A 300 10.02 -11.75 -18.81
C TRP A 300 9.18 -10.63 -18.16
N ILE A 301 9.27 -10.44 -16.85
CA ILE A 301 8.52 -9.42 -16.12
C ILE A 301 9.14 -8.06 -16.45
N LYS A 302 8.36 -7.18 -17.06
CA LYS A 302 8.81 -5.85 -17.49
C LYS A 302 7.97 -4.79 -16.81
N PRO A 303 8.45 -4.16 -15.72
CA PRO A 303 7.85 -2.94 -15.20
C PRO A 303 7.83 -1.83 -16.25
N GLY A 304 6.85 -0.94 -16.20
CA GLY A 304 6.75 0.13 -17.20
C GLY A 304 5.62 1.12 -16.92
N LYS A 305 5.52 2.10 -17.79
CA LYS A 305 4.45 3.11 -17.78
C LYS A 305 3.32 2.74 -18.71
N VAL A 306 2.15 3.22 -18.39
CA VAL A 306 0.89 2.89 -19.05
C VAL A 306 0.14 4.15 -19.43
N ALA A 307 -0.28 4.27 -20.68
CA ALA A 307 -1.33 5.22 -21.05
C ALA A 307 -2.69 4.58 -20.73
N TRP A 308 -3.40 5.19 -19.77
CA TRP A 308 -4.66 4.66 -19.23
C TRP A 308 -5.86 5.52 -19.68
N ASP A 309 -6.97 4.87 -19.99
CA ASP A 309 -8.10 5.47 -20.71
C ASP A 309 -9.27 5.87 -19.79
N TRP A 310 -9.39 5.26 -18.61
CA TRP A 310 -10.59 5.32 -17.80
C TRP A 310 -10.80 6.68 -17.10
N TRP A 311 -9.74 7.20 -16.41
CA TRP A 311 -9.89 8.46 -15.67
C TRP A 311 -10.28 9.64 -16.59
N ASN A 312 -9.66 9.72 -17.75
CA ASN A 312 -9.91 10.78 -18.73
C ASN A 312 -11.14 10.53 -19.62
N ASN A 313 -11.92 9.45 -19.37
CA ASN A 313 -13.12 9.06 -20.13
C ASN A 313 -12.89 8.94 -21.64
N THR A 314 -11.76 8.39 -22.04
CA THR A 314 -11.32 8.31 -23.46
C THR A 314 -11.40 9.64 -24.22
N ASN A 315 -11.19 10.76 -23.53
CA ASN A 315 -11.48 12.12 -24.00
C ASN A 315 -10.37 12.67 -24.92
N ILE A 316 -10.30 12.12 -26.13
CA ILE A 316 -9.38 12.54 -27.17
C ILE A 316 -10.04 13.62 -28.02
N THR A 317 -9.30 14.67 -28.35
CA THR A 317 -9.78 15.81 -29.17
C THR A 317 -8.87 16.08 -30.35
N GLY A 318 -9.39 16.77 -31.39
CA GLY A 318 -8.61 17.09 -32.58
C GLY A 318 -8.40 15.91 -33.53
N VAL A 319 -9.25 14.89 -33.45
CA VAL A 319 -9.24 13.69 -34.30
C VAL A 319 -10.48 13.67 -35.24
N ASP A 320 -10.41 12.87 -36.28
CA ASP A 320 -11.47 12.71 -37.30
C ASP A 320 -12.37 11.49 -37.07
N PHE A 321 -12.33 10.91 -35.87
CA PHE A 321 -13.16 9.81 -35.44
C PHE A 321 -13.82 10.10 -34.08
N LYS A 322 -14.91 9.40 -33.78
CA LYS A 322 -15.55 9.47 -32.46
C LYS A 322 -14.69 8.68 -31.45
N SER A 323 -14.18 9.38 -30.43
CA SER A 323 -13.45 8.72 -29.32
C SER A 323 -14.40 7.90 -28.45
N GLY A 324 -13.85 6.88 -27.76
CA GLY A 324 -14.57 5.94 -26.90
C GLY A 324 -13.97 4.55 -26.96
N MET A 325 -14.72 3.55 -26.50
CA MET A 325 -14.30 2.14 -26.49
C MET A 325 -14.33 1.57 -27.91
N ASN A 326 -13.36 1.92 -28.75
CA ASN A 326 -13.26 1.50 -30.14
C ASN A 326 -11.82 1.44 -30.65
N THR A 327 -11.62 0.69 -31.72
CA THR A 327 -10.32 0.45 -32.34
C THR A 327 -9.55 1.73 -32.74
N PRO A 328 -10.16 2.77 -33.33
CA PRO A 328 -9.44 4.02 -33.64
C PRO A 328 -8.88 4.72 -32.40
N THR A 329 -9.64 4.78 -31.32
CA THR A 329 -9.21 5.36 -30.05
C THR A 329 -7.96 4.65 -29.51
N TYR A 330 -7.98 3.33 -29.40
CA TYR A 330 -6.83 2.59 -28.87
C TYR A 330 -5.61 2.59 -29.80
N LYS A 331 -5.78 2.75 -31.10
CA LYS A 331 -4.65 3.04 -31.97
C LYS A 331 -3.97 4.35 -31.62
N TYR A 332 -4.77 5.38 -31.32
CA TYR A 332 -4.23 6.67 -30.88
C TYR A 332 -3.46 6.54 -29.56
N TYR A 333 -3.99 5.80 -28.58
CA TYR A 333 -3.27 5.49 -27.33
C TYR A 333 -1.95 4.75 -27.59
N ILE A 334 -1.94 3.77 -28.49
CA ILE A 334 -0.72 3.05 -28.88
C ILE A 334 0.30 3.99 -29.53
N ASP A 335 -0.14 4.88 -30.43
CA ASP A 335 0.76 5.86 -31.09
C ASP A 335 1.34 6.85 -30.08
N PHE A 336 0.52 7.33 -29.14
CA PHE A 336 0.96 8.18 -28.03
C PHE A 336 1.98 7.46 -27.14
N ALA A 337 1.69 6.23 -26.72
CA ALA A 337 2.58 5.42 -25.90
C ALA A 337 3.94 5.20 -26.62
N ALA A 338 3.91 4.81 -27.89
CA ALA A 338 5.12 4.63 -28.69
C ALA A 338 5.95 5.91 -28.84
N LYS A 339 5.30 7.05 -29.09
CA LYS A 339 5.95 8.37 -29.23
C LYS A 339 6.69 8.78 -27.95
N ASN A 340 6.11 8.46 -26.80
CA ASN A 340 6.64 8.86 -25.49
C ASN A 340 7.41 7.74 -24.75
N ASN A 341 7.72 6.63 -25.43
CA ASN A 341 8.43 5.47 -24.87
C ASN A 341 7.74 4.88 -23.64
N LEU A 342 6.41 4.84 -23.65
CA LEU A 342 5.62 4.11 -22.65
C LEU A 342 5.49 2.65 -23.09
N GLU A 343 5.64 1.73 -22.15
CA GLU A 343 5.67 0.31 -22.42
C GLU A 343 4.30 -0.27 -22.76
N TYR A 344 3.21 0.32 -22.20
CA TYR A 344 1.89 -0.29 -22.25
C TYR A 344 0.77 0.73 -22.51
N ILE A 345 -0.36 0.17 -22.95
CA ILE A 345 -1.70 0.76 -22.75
C ILE A 345 -2.54 -0.22 -21.94
N ILE A 346 -3.52 0.27 -21.20
CA ILE A 346 -4.65 -0.53 -20.69
C ILE A 346 -5.87 -0.24 -21.52
N ILE A 347 -6.60 -1.29 -21.90
CA ILE A 347 -7.99 -1.24 -22.37
C ILE A 347 -8.84 -1.60 -21.15
N ASP A 348 -9.44 -0.59 -20.52
CA ASP A 348 -10.19 -0.72 -19.27
C ASP A 348 -11.58 -1.32 -19.49
N GLU A 349 -12.49 -1.25 -18.51
CA GLU A 349 -13.85 -1.82 -18.57
C GLU A 349 -14.60 -1.42 -19.85
N GLY A 350 -15.25 -2.39 -20.51
CA GLY A 350 -16.10 -2.16 -21.70
C GLY A 350 -15.59 -2.79 -22.99
N TRP A 351 -14.42 -3.45 -23.00
CA TRP A 351 -13.94 -4.20 -24.16
C TRP A 351 -14.58 -5.61 -24.23
N SER A 352 -15.06 -6.15 -23.12
CA SER A 352 -15.78 -7.43 -23.02
C SER A 352 -17.25 -7.22 -22.68
N GLY A 353 -18.08 -8.25 -22.88
CA GLY A 353 -19.54 -8.18 -22.64
C GLY A 353 -19.96 -8.18 -21.17
N GLY A 354 -19.03 -8.00 -20.23
CA GLY A 354 -19.29 -7.86 -18.80
C GLY A 354 -19.30 -9.18 -18.01
N GLU A 355 -19.87 -10.27 -18.52
CA GLU A 355 -19.95 -11.55 -17.79
C GLU A 355 -18.97 -12.61 -18.28
N SER A 356 -18.55 -12.55 -19.55
CA SER A 356 -17.57 -13.46 -20.15
C SER A 356 -16.40 -12.65 -20.73
N LEU A 357 -15.21 -13.23 -20.64
CA LEU A 357 -14.01 -12.66 -21.26
C LEU A 357 -13.74 -13.24 -22.66
N THR A 358 -14.53 -14.21 -23.11
CA THR A 358 -14.37 -14.88 -24.41
C THR A 358 -15.61 -14.77 -25.31
N ASP A 359 -16.76 -14.41 -24.73
CA ASP A 359 -18.02 -14.33 -25.45
C ASP A 359 -18.61 -12.93 -25.30
N GLY A 360 -19.30 -12.44 -26.32
CA GLY A 360 -19.96 -11.15 -26.30
C GLY A 360 -19.00 -9.95 -26.19
N LEU A 361 -17.83 -10.06 -26.81
CA LEU A 361 -16.84 -8.98 -26.86
C LEU A 361 -17.41 -7.76 -27.56
N ASN A 362 -16.94 -6.57 -27.19
CA ASN A 362 -17.36 -5.32 -27.83
C ASN A 362 -16.99 -5.32 -29.33
N PRO A 363 -17.97 -5.27 -30.25
CA PRO A 363 -17.73 -5.38 -31.69
C PRO A 363 -16.94 -4.18 -32.26
N ASP A 364 -16.90 -3.05 -31.56
CA ASP A 364 -16.15 -1.86 -31.98
C ASP A 364 -14.64 -1.99 -31.68
N ILE A 365 -14.23 -3.03 -30.96
CA ILE A 365 -12.83 -3.29 -30.58
C ILE A 365 -12.32 -4.54 -31.31
N ASP A 366 -11.44 -4.33 -32.26
CA ASP A 366 -10.68 -5.37 -32.96
C ASP A 366 -9.37 -5.63 -32.22
N LEU A 367 -9.43 -6.54 -31.22
CA LEU A 367 -8.27 -6.85 -30.37
C LEU A 367 -7.08 -7.41 -31.16
N GLU A 368 -7.31 -8.31 -32.12
CA GLU A 368 -6.22 -8.90 -32.93
C GLU A 368 -5.46 -7.81 -33.69
N LYS A 369 -6.21 -6.86 -34.27
CA LYS A 369 -5.63 -5.74 -34.99
C LYS A 369 -4.88 -4.78 -34.05
N LEU A 370 -5.41 -4.52 -32.85
CA LEU A 370 -4.74 -3.68 -31.86
C LEU A 370 -3.46 -4.33 -31.35
N ILE A 371 -3.49 -5.63 -31.05
CA ILE A 371 -2.31 -6.40 -30.61
C ILE A 371 -1.22 -6.36 -31.68
N ALA A 372 -1.58 -6.67 -32.92
CA ALA A 372 -0.63 -6.62 -34.04
C ALA A 372 -0.10 -5.20 -34.29
N TYR A 373 -0.92 -4.18 -34.06
CA TYR A 373 -0.51 -2.77 -34.17
C TYR A 373 0.47 -2.37 -33.05
N GLY A 374 0.15 -2.72 -31.79
CA GLY A 374 0.99 -2.47 -30.62
C GLY A 374 2.36 -3.16 -30.75
N GLN A 375 2.38 -4.42 -31.16
CA GLN A 375 3.62 -5.17 -31.40
C GLN A 375 4.56 -4.46 -32.39
N ARG A 376 4.02 -3.94 -33.50
CA ARG A 376 4.82 -3.17 -34.48
C ARG A 376 5.34 -1.85 -33.93
N ARG A 377 4.68 -1.28 -32.93
CA ARG A 377 5.05 -0.02 -32.27
C ARG A 377 5.88 -0.22 -31.01
N GLY A 378 6.10 -1.48 -30.57
CA GLY A 378 6.79 -1.79 -29.32
C GLY A 378 5.96 -1.54 -28.07
N VAL A 379 4.64 -1.46 -28.17
CA VAL A 379 3.70 -1.18 -27.07
C VAL A 379 2.90 -2.43 -26.73
N GLY A 380 2.91 -2.84 -25.47
CA GLY A 380 2.11 -3.94 -24.96
C GLY A 380 0.68 -3.52 -24.61
N ILE A 381 -0.26 -4.46 -24.66
CA ILE A 381 -1.65 -4.24 -24.26
C ILE A 381 -1.95 -5.05 -23.01
N ILE A 382 -2.56 -4.39 -22.02
CA ILE A 382 -3.10 -4.98 -20.78
C ILE A 382 -4.62 -4.84 -20.87
N LEU A 383 -5.36 -5.87 -20.47
CA LEU A 383 -6.82 -5.88 -20.48
C LEU A 383 -7.38 -5.78 -19.08
N TRP A 384 -8.49 -5.09 -18.92
CA TRP A 384 -9.24 -5.09 -17.66
C TRP A 384 -10.10 -6.36 -17.51
N SER A 385 -10.29 -6.83 -16.29
CA SER A 385 -11.23 -7.88 -15.93
C SER A 385 -11.67 -7.74 -14.48
N SER A 386 -12.94 -8.01 -14.17
CA SER A 386 -13.27 -8.29 -12.76
C SER A 386 -12.71 -9.64 -12.35
N TRP A 387 -12.31 -9.79 -11.08
CA TRP A 387 -11.79 -11.06 -10.58
C TRP A 387 -12.78 -12.24 -10.71
N ARG A 388 -14.08 -11.96 -10.55
CA ARG A 388 -15.12 -12.99 -10.70
C ARG A 388 -15.19 -13.58 -12.11
N ASN A 389 -14.87 -12.78 -13.13
CA ASN A 389 -14.88 -13.26 -14.53
C ASN A 389 -13.71 -14.21 -14.82
N LEU A 390 -12.64 -14.13 -14.02
CA LEU A 390 -11.53 -15.09 -14.10
C LEU A 390 -11.81 -16.39 -13.36
N ILE A 391 -12.50 -16.34 -12.22
CA ILE A 391 -12.70 -17.51 -11.35
C ILE A 391 -14.06 -18.19 -11.55
N GLY A 392 -14.99 -17.59 -12.28
CA GLY A 392 -16.35 -18.10 -12.45
C GLY A 392 -17.16 -18.19 -11.14
N SER A 393 -18.14 -19.07 -11.10
CA SER A 393 -19.06 -19.21 -9.97
C SER A 393 -18.52 -20.01 -8.79
N ASN A 394 -17.35 -20.65 -8.92
CA ASN A 394 -16.75 -21.49 -7.86
C ASN A 394 -15.27 -21.16 -7.63
N PRO A 395 -14.98 -20.14 -6.85
CA PRO A 395 -13.60 -19.67 -6.61
C PRO A 395 -12.74 -20.66 -5.81
N GLN A 396 -13.35 -21.64 -5.15
CA GLN A 396 -12.62 -22.49 -4.21
C GLN A 396 -11.85 -23.65 -4.87
N ASN A 397 -12.30 -24.17 -6.01
CA ASN A 397 -11.81 -25.44 -6.51
C ASN A 397 -11.39 -25.46 -7.98
N ASP A 398 -11.82 -24.52 -8.81
CA ASP A 398 -11.59 -24.64 -10.23
C ASP A 398 -10.93 -23.38 -10.82
N MET A 399 -9.63 -23.47 -11.06
CA MET A 399 -8.86 -22.46 -11.80
C MET A 399 -8.76 -22.78 -13.30
N ALA A 400 -9.53 -23.74 -13.80
CA ALA A 400 -9.50 -24.12 -15.21
C ALA A 400 -9.96 -22.97 -16.12
N LEU A 401 -10.98 -22.22 -15.69
CA LEU A 401 -11.43 -21.03 -16.42
C LEU A 401 -10.32 -19.96 -16.45
N THR A 402 -9.68 -19.69 -15.30
CA THR A 402 -8.57 -18.74 -15.21
C THR A 402 -7.44 -19.13 -16.15
N ASP A 403 -7.03 -20.40 -16.11
CA ASP A 403 -5.94 -20.93 -16.96
C ASP A 403 -6.30 -20.83 -18.45
N ALA A 404 -7.52 -21.19 -18.83
CA ALA A 404 -7.99 -21.14 -20.22
C ALA A 404 -8.03 -19.70 -20.75
N VAL A 405 -8.57 -18.76 -19.97
CA VAL A 405 -8.65 -17.33 -20.34
C VAL A 405 -7.23 -16.76 -20.48
N MET A 406 -6.38 -16.98 -19.47
CA MET A 406 -5.01 -16.43 -19.49
C MET A 406 -4.18 -16.99 -20.62
N LYS A 407 -4.30 -18.31 -20.87
CA LYS A 407 -3.65 -18.94 -22.01
C LYS A 407 -4.11 -18.34 -23.33
N HIS A 408 -5.43 -18.20 -23.53
CA HIS A 408 -6.01 -17.64 -24.75
C HIS A 408 -5.43 -16.26 -25.07
N TYR A 409 -5.45 -15.34 -24.10
CA TYR A 409 -4.98 -13.98 -24.32
C TYR A 409 -3.45 -13.85 -24.37
N ALA A 410 -2.71 -14.70 -23.65
CA ALA A 410 -1.26 -14.82 -23.80
C ALA A 410 -0.86 -15.28 -25.21
N ASP A 411 -1.56 -16.31 -25.74
CA ASP A 411 -1.34 -16.81 -27.11
C ASP A 411 -1.64 -15.73 -28.18
N MET A 412 -2.62 -14.86 -27.94
CA MET A 412 -2.89 -13.69 -28.81
C MET A 412 -1.78 -12.63 -28.70
N GLY A 413 -1.04 -12.55 -27.60
CA GLY A 413 0.07 -11.61 -27.37
C GLY A 413 -0.23 -10.48 -26.38
N ILE A 414 -1.32 -10.56 -25.60
CA ILE A 414 -1.63 -9.68 -24.47
C ILE A 414 -0.50 -9.80 -23.42
N LYS A 415 -0.23 -8.70 -22.70
CA LYS A 415 0.86 -8.61 -21.73
C LYS A 415 0.42 -8.77 -20.28
N GLY A 416 -0.86 -8.64 -19.99
CA GLY A 416 -1.35 -8.77 -18.63
C GLY A 416 -2.82 -8.42 -18.46
N PHE A 417 -3.25 -8.46 -17.20
CA PHE A 417 -4.59 -8.08 -16.78
C PHE A 417 -4.55 -7.10 -15.61
N LYS A 418 -5.37 -6.05 -15.70
CA LYS A 418 -5.87 -5.31 -14.54
C LYS A 418 -7.06 -6.10 -14.01
N VAL A 419 -6.90 -6.69 -12.82
CA VAL A 419 -7.92 -7.57 -12.21
C VAL A 419 -8.58 -6.80 -11.07
N ASP A 420 -9.83 -6.46 -11.27
CA ASP A 420 -10.55 -5.51 -10.45
C ASP A 420 -11.66 -6.14 -9.60
N PHE A 421 -12.20 -5.35 -8.65
CA PHE A 421 -13.34 -5.68 -7.81
C PHE A 421 -13.14 -6.91 -6.89
N PHE A 422 -11.92 -7.14 -6.42
CA PHE A 422 -11.73 -8.10 -5.32
C PHE A 422 -12.55 -7.71 -4.10
N ASP A 423 -12.44 -6.47 -3.67
CA ASP A 423 -13.21 -5.81 -2.60
C ASP A 423 -13.39 -6.63 -1.32
N ARG A 424 -12.49 -7.54 -1.04
CA ARG A 424 -12.46 -8.41 0.15
C ARG A 424 -11.02 -8.87 0.41
N ASP A 425 -10.73 -9.25 1.65
CA ASP A 425 -9.48 -9.91 2.04
C ASP A 425 -9.72 -11.11 2.97
N ASP A 426 -10.90 -11.74 2.89
CA ASP A 426 -11.13 -13.03 3.53
C ASP A 426 -10.27 -14.14 2.90
N GLN A 427 -10.20 -15.29 3.54
CA GLN A 427 -9.34 -16.38 3.08
C GLN A 427 -9.60 -16.80 1.63
N GLU A 428 -10.85 -16.80 1.18
CA GLU A 428 -11.23 -17.19 -0.19
C GLU A 428 -10.59 -16.26 -1.23
N VAL A 429 -10.70 -14.94 -1.02
CA VAL A 429 -10.10 -13.93 -1.92
C VAL A 429 -8.58 -14.00 -1.89
N ILE A 430 -7.97 -14.09 -0.71
CA ILE A 430 -6.51 -14.21 -0.61
C ILE A 430 -6.01 -15.45 -1.36
N VAL A 431 -6.66 -16.61 -1.21
CA VAL A 431 -6.30 -17.83 -1.94
C VAL A 431 -6.48 -17.65 -3.44
N SER A 432 -7.57 -17.00 -3.87
CA SER A 432 -7.84 -16.72 -5.28
C SER A 432 -6.78 -15.81 -5.89
N ALA A 433 -6.40 -14.74 -5.20
CA ALA A 433 -5.36 -13.81 -5.65
C ALA A 433 -4.01 -14.53 -5.88
N TYR A 434 -3.60 -15.40 -4.96
CA TYR A 434 -2.40 -16.23 -5.14
C TYR A 434 -2.50 -17.18 -6.34
N LYS A 435 -3.65 -17.85 -6.52
CA LYS A 435 -3.87 -18.76 -7.65
C LYS A 435 -3.92 -18.02 -9.00
N ILE A 436 -4.54 -16.85 -9.06
CA ILE A 436 -4.56 -16.00 -10.25
C ILE A 436 -3.13 -15.59 -10.61
N ALA A 437 -2.34 -15.15 -9.61
CA ALA A 437 -0.94 -14.76 -9.82
C ALA A 437 -0.08 -15.92 -10.34
N GLU A 438 -0.25 -17.11 -9.79
CA GLU A 438 0.43 -18.33 -10.25
C GLU A 438 0.06 -18.69 -11.70
N ASN A 439 -1.24 -18.64 -12.04
CA ASN A 439 -1.71 -18.89 -13.40
C ASN A 439 -1.15 -17.85 -14.39
N ALA A 440 -1.22 -16.57 -14.05
CA ALA A 440 -0.67 -15.50 -14.85
C ALA A 440 0.85 -15.69 -15.07
N ALA A 441 1.59 -16.06 -14.03
CA ALA A 441 3.03 -16.32 -14.13
C ALA A 441 3.35 -17.48 -15.09
N ARG A 442 2.55 -18.56 -15.12
CA ARG A 442 2.72 -19.66 -16.06
C ARG A 442 2.58 -19.24 -17.52
N HIS A 443 1.75 -18.24 -17.78
CA HIS A 443 1.49 -17.71 -19.12
C HIS A 443 2.25 -16.40 -19.39
N HIS A 444 3.20 -16.01 -18.54
CA HIS A 444 4.01 -14.78 -18.65
C HIS A 444 3.15 -13.52 -18.74
N LEU A 445 2.10 -13.43 -17.94
CA LEU A 445 1.20 -12.28 -17.86
C LEU A 445 1.46 -11.45 -16.60
N LEU A 446 1.48 -10.15 -16.79
CA LEU A 446 1.56 -9.14 -15.73
C LEU A 446 0.18 -8.95 -15.09
N LEU A 447 0.17 -8.52 -13.84
CA LEU A 447 -1.07 -8.23 -13.11
C LEU A 447 -1.00 -6.87 -12.41
N ASP A 448 -2.16 -6.24 -12.38
CA ASP A 448 -2.49 -5.10 -11.53
C ASP A 448 -3.78 -5.44 -10.78
N TYR A 449 -3.77 -5.39 -9.44
CA TYR A 449 -4.89 -5.83 -8.61
C TYR A 449 -5.64 -4.65 -8.01
N HIS A 450 -6.94 -4.55 -8.30
CA HIS A 450 -7.82 -3.53 -7.77
C HIS A 450 -8.81 -4.07 -6.73
N GLY A 451 -9.19 -3.23 -5.76
CA GLY A 451 -10.00 -3.66 -4.62
C GLY A 451 -9.27 -4.62 -3.67
N LEU A 452 -7.93 -4.59 -3.66
CA LEU A 452 -7.07 -5.39 -2.78
C LEU A 452 -5.80 -4.61 -2.44
N LYS A 453 -5.38 -4.64 -1.18
CA LYS A 453 -4.10 -4.08 -0.75
C LYS A 453 -2.97 -5.13 -0.82
N PRO A 454 -1.72 -4.75 -1.10
CA PRO A 454 -0.59 -5.67 -1.02
C PRO A 454 -0.38 -6.15 0.43
N SER A 455 0.00 -7.42 0.57
CA SER A 455 0.18 -8.07 1.88
C SER A 455 1.39 -9.02 1.90
N GLY A 456 2.30 -8.87 0.92
CA GLY A 456 3.47 -9.72 0.72
C GLY A 456 3.38 -10.64 -0.50
N ILE A 457 2.21 -10.81 -1.11
CA ILE A 457 2.00 -11.62 -2.31
C ILE A 457 2.90 -11.15 -3.48
N GLN A 458 3.14 -9.84 -3.58
CA GLN A 458 3.98 -9.24 -4.64
C GLN A 458 5.45 -9.69 -4.59
N ARG A 459 5.95 -10.15 -3.44
CA ARG A 459 7.27 -10.78 -3.36
C ARG A 459 7.24 -12.22 -3.83
N ALA A 460 6.20 -12.96 -3.47
CA ALA A 460 6.00 -14.34 -3.91
C ALA A 460 5.77 -14.43 -5.42
N TYR A 461 5.02 -13.49 -5.96
CA TYR A 461 4.64 -13.39 -7.37
C TYR A 461 4.91 -11.98 -7.91
N PRO A 462 6.17 -11.65 -8.28
CA PRO A 462 6.55 -10.33 -8.77
C PRO A 462 5.97 -9.96 -10.14
N ASN A 463 5.19 -10.83 -10.77
CA ASN A 463 4.36 -10.49 -11.92
C ASN A 463 3.12 -9.65 -11.55
N ILE A 464 2.79 -9.53 -10.26
CA ILE A 464 1.83 -8.53 -9.79
C ILE A 464 2.61 -7.22 -9.61
N LEU A 465 2.48 -6.33 -10.56
CA LEU A 465 3.26 -5.09 -10.57
C LEU A 465 2.63 -3.99 -9.73
N ASN A 466 1.30 -4.00 -9.57
CA ASN A 466 0.64 -2.92 -8.85
C ASN A 466 -0.59 -3.38 -8.09
N PHE A 467 -1.06 -2.52 -7.18
CA PHE A 467 -2.27 -2.72 -6.38
C PHE A 467 -2.96 -1.38 -6.16
N GLU A 468 -4.27 -1.33 -6.33
CA GLU A 468 -5.04 -0.20 -5.86
C GLU A 468 -5.11 -0.19 -4.31
N GLY A 469 -6.19 -0.56 -3.70
CA GLY A 469 -6.39 -0.48 -2.25
C GLY A 469 -5.89 0.86 -1.68
N VAL A 470 -6.06 1.93 -2.44
CA VAL A 470 -5.68 3.32 -2.17
C VAL A 470 -6.73 4.23 -2.80
N LYS A 471 -7.12 5.30 -2.12
CA LYS A 471 -8.07 6.26 -2.68
C LYS A 471 -7.36 7.18 -3.67
N GLY A 472 -7.16 6.65 -4.88
CA GLY A 472 -6.37 7.27 -5.94
C GLY A 472 -7.02 8.47 -6.61
N LEU A 473 -6.31 9.04 -7.59
CA LEU A 473 -6.74 10.21 -8.35
C LEU A 473 -8.10 10.00 -9.03
N GLU A 474 -8.47 8.77 -9.37
CA GLU A 474 -9.74 8.46 -10.03
C GLU A 474 -10.96 9.00 -9.24
N ASN A 475 -10.87 9.01 -7.93
CA ASN A 475 -11.93 9.51 -7.05
C ASN A 475 -12.19 11.02 -7.23
N SER A 476 -11.26 11.76 -7.81
CA SER A 476 -11.45 13.19 -8.16
C SER A 476 -12.59 13.43 -9.14
N LYS A 477 -12.95 12.43 -9.95
CA LYS A 477 -14.08 12.50 -10.91
C LYS A 477 -15.41 12.80 -10.21
N TRP A 478 -15.58 12.31 -9.00
CA TRP A 478 -16.83 12.38 -8.22
C TRP A 478 -16.70 13.14 -6.92
N GLU A 479 -15.55 13.76 -6.65
CA GLU A 479 -15.30 14.46 -5.41
C GLU A 479 -16.33 15.59 -5.21
N PRO A 480 -17.16 15.52 -4.15
CA PRO A 480 -18.16 16.52 -3.89
C PRO A 480 -17.55 17.82 -3.38
N ARG A 481 -18.25 18.94 -3.62
CA ARG A 481 -17.90 20.22 -3.03
C ARG A 481 -18.71 20.48 -1.77
N VAL A 482 -18.03 21.04 -0.75
CA VAL A 482 -18.66 21.51 0.50
C VAL A 482 -18.10 22.90 0.82
N GLY A 483 -18.97 23.89 0.88
CA GLY A 483 -18.55 25.29 1.02
C GLY A 483 -17.70 25.75 -0.18
N ASP A 484 -16.54 26.26 0.07
CA ASP A 484 -15.67 26.86 -0.94
C ASP A 484 -14.65 25.87 -1.55
N GLY A 485 -14.75 24.58 -1.25
CA GLY A 485 -13.77 23.61 -1.74
C GLY A 485 -14.27 22.18 -1.83
N PRO A 486 -13.39 21.22 -2.17
CA PRO A 486 -13.71 19.79 -2.16
C PRO A 486 -13.96 19.31 -0.72
N LEU A 487 -14.78 18.25 -0.60
CA LEU A 487 -15.06 17.61 0.69
C LEU A 487 -13.77 17.05 1.32
N HIS A 488 -12.96 16.35 0.52
CA HIS A 488 -11.74 15.74 0.99
C HIS A 488 -10.50 16.52 0.57
N ASN A 489 -9.48 16.45 1.41
CA ASN A 489 -8.19 17.11 1.19
C ASN A 489 -7.23 16.11 0.49
N GLN A 490 -7.27 16.06 -0.84
CA GLN A 490 -6.45 15.14 -1.61
C GLN A 490 -4.94 15.42 -1.45
N PRO A 491 -4.41 16.66 -1.53
CA PRO A 491 -2.98 16.92 -1.31
C PRO A 491 -2.48 16.47 0.06
N ARG A 492 -3.31 16.55 1.12
CA ARG A 492 -2.96 16.00 2.43
C ARG A 492 -2.89 14.47 2.40
N TYR A 493 -3.83 13.85 1.73
CA TYR A 493 -3.84 12.40 1.53
C TYR A 493 -2.60 11.94 0.75
N ASP A 494 -2.24 12.66 -0.30
CA ASP A 494 -1.08 12.37 -1.16
C ASP A 494 0.25 12.39 -0.42
N VAL A 495 0.36 13.21 0.63
CA VAL A 495 1.52 13.26 1.53
C VAL A 495 1.34 12.44 2.82
N THR A 496 0.26 11.66 2.93
CA THR A 496 0.02 10.67 4.01
C THR A 496 0.34 9.26 3.54
N ILE A 497 -0.14 8.88 2.37
CA ILE A 497 -0.06 7.49 1.85
C ILE A 497 1.38 6.99 1.60
N PRO A 498 2.40 7.82 1.32
CA PRO A 498 3.78 7.35 1.21
C PRO A 498 4.32 6.75 2.52
N PHE A 499 3.80 7.21 3.66
CA PHE A 499 4.19 6.72 4.98
C PHE A 499 3.34 5.51 5.44
N LEU A 500 2.10 5.41 4.99
CA LEU A 500 1.17 4.37 5.44
C LEU A 500 0.87 3.34 4.34
N ARG A 501 0.03 3.67 3.38
CA ARG A 501 -0.40 2.71 2.36
C ARG A 501 0.79 2.10 1.60
N MET A 502 1.79 2.90 1.23
CA MET A 502 2.99 2.45 0.52
C MET A 502 3.92 1.57 1.37
N LEU A 503 3.74 1.55 2.70
CA LEU A 503 4.49 0.67 3.60
C LEU A 503 4.20 -0.81 3.31
N THR A 504 3.02 -1.14 2.78
CA THR A 504 2.63 -2.50 2.41
C THR A 504 3.12 -2.91 1.01
N GLY A 505 3.46 -1.95 0.15
CA GLY A 505 3.94 -2.19 -1.21
C GLY A 505 3.39 -1.20 -2.24
N PRO A 506 3.51 -1.51 -3.54
CA PRO A 506 3.15 -0.62 -4.63
C PRO A 506 1.73 -0.08 -4.56
N MET A 507 1.51 1.11 -5.15
CA MET A 507 0.21 1.77 -5.18
C MET A 507 -0.17 2.17 -6.60
N ASP A 508 -1.31 1.68 -7.10
CA ASP A 508 -1.92 2.19 -8.31
C ASP A 508 -2.77 3.43 -7.98
N TYR A 509 -2.09 4.53 -7.67
CA TYR A 509 -2.70 5.82 -7.40
C TYR A 509 -3.23 6.50 -8.66
N THR A 510 -2.74 6.14 -9.83
CA THR A 510 -3.08 6.71 -11.14
C THR A 510 -2.77 8.21 -11.27
N PRO A 511 -1.51 8.67 -11.07
CA PRO A 511 -1.16 10.09 -11.14
C PRO A 511 -1.12 10.63 -12.56
N GLY A 512 -0.93 11.95 -12.70
CA GLY A 512 -0.57 12.60 -13.95
C GLY A 512 -1.63 13.47 -14.57
N ALA A 513 -2.59 13.99 -13.80
CA ALA A 513 -3.53 14.99 -14.29
C ALA A 513 -2.80 16.20 -14.87
N MET A 514 -3.17 16.60 -16.07
CA MET A 514 -2.71 17.84 -16.74
C MET A 514 -3.70 19.01 -16.56
N GLU A 515 -4.92 18.71 -16.09
CA GLU A 515 -5.84 19.73 -15.56
C GLU A 515 -5.74 19.71 -14.05
N ASN A 516 -5.34 20.85 -13.48
CA ASN A 516 -4.99 20.97 -12.06
C ASN A 516 -5.74 22.15 -11.45
N ALA A 517 -6.20 22.01 -10.22
CA ALA A 517 -7.05 22.99 -9.58
C ALA A 517 -6.58 23.35 -8.18
N ARG A 518 -6.73 24.61 -7.84
CA ARG A 518 -6.65 25.09 -6.47
C ARG A 518 -7.89 24.62 -5.69
N ARG A 519 -7.81 24.70 -4.38
CA ARG A 519 -8.91 24.29 -3.51
C ARG A 519 -10.24 24.98 -3.84
N ASP A 520 -10.21 26.26 -4.17
CA ASP A 520 -11.41 27.07 -4.38
C ASP A 520 -12.04 26.92 -5.77
N ASN A 521 -11.27 26.47 -6.78
CA ASN A 521 -11.79 26.28 -8.15
C ASN A 521 -11.88 24.82 -8.59
N PHE A 522 -11.53 23.88 -7.72
CA PHE A 522 -11.73 22.44 -7.97
C PHE A 522 -13.21 22.09 -7.99
N PHE A 523 -13.59 21.20 -8.91
CA PHE A 523 -14.90 20.51 -8.93
C PHE A 523 -14.78 19.14 -9.57
N GLY A 524 -15.51 18.16 -9.03
CA GLY A 524 -15.61 16.82 -9.63
C GLY A 524 -16.32 16.85 -10.97
N ASN A 525 -15.73 16.21 -11.99
CA ASN A 525 -16.30 16.13 -13.33
C ASN A 525 -15.90 14.78 -13.96
N ASN A 526 -16.89 13.97 -14.30
CA ASN A 526 -16.63 12.65 -14.86
C ASN A 526 -15.94 12.68 -16.23
N ASP A 527 -16.30 13.64 -17.09
CA ASP A 527 -15.87 13.68 -18.49
C ASP A 527 -14.60 14.51 -18.70
N HIS A 528 -14.40 15.51 -17.83
CA HIS A 528 -13.24 16.39 -17.84
C HIS A 528 -12.66 16.50 -16.40
N PRO A 529 -12.12 15.40 -15.88
CA PRO A 529 -11.61 15.40 -14.52
C PRO A 529 -10.38 16.29 -14.37
N MET A 530 -10.17 16.76 -13.14
CA MET A 530 -9.01 17.54 -12.73
C MET A 530 -8.47 17.03 -11.39
N SER A 531 -7.20 17.29 -11.10
CA SER A 531 -6.64 17.03 -9.77
C SER A 531 -6.79 18.23 -8.84
N GLN A 532 -6.81 18.00 -7.55
CA GLN A 532 -6.50 19.00 -6.54
C GLN A 532 -4.99 19.22 -6.48
N GLY A 533 -4.54 20.43 -6.20
CA GLY A 533 -3.12 20.80 -6.14
C GLY A 533 -2.53 21.20 -7.49
N THR A 534 -1.21 21.44 -7.50
CA THR A 534 -0.51 21.96 -8.68
C THR A 534 -0.14 20.85 -9.67
N ARG A 535 0.21 21.24 -10.89
CA ARG A 535 0.76 20.34 -11.91
C ARG A 535 2.04 19.67 -11.42
N VAL A 536 2.92 20.42 -10.78
CA VAL A 536 4.19 19.87 -10.30
C VAL A 536 3.99 18.89 -9.15
N HIS A 537 2.92 19.04 -8.36
CA HIS A 537 2.52 18.02 -7.39
C HIS A 537 2.24 16.67 -8.07
N GLN A 538 1.46 16.68 -9.16
CA GLN A 538 1.18 15.47 -9.96
C GLN A 538 2.47 14.89 -10.59
N MET A 539 3.36 15.73 -11.09
CA MET A 539 4.64 15.28 -11.65
C MET A 539 5.57 14.68 -10.58
N ALA A 540 5.58 15.24 -9.36
CA ALA A 540 6.39 14.76 -8.25
C ALA A 540 5.96 13.36 -7.76
N MET A 541 4.70 12.99 -7.94
CA MET A 541 4.19 11.66 -7.58
C MET A 541 4.94 10.53 -8.28
N TYR A 542 5.39 10.73 -9.54
CA TYR A 542 6.11 9.72 -10.31
C TYR A 542 7.45 9.30 -9.69
N ALA A 543 8.09 10.18 -8.95
CA ALA A 543 9.30 9.85 -8.20
C ALA A 543 9.01 9.52 -6.73
N THR A 544 7.86 9.92 -6.18
CA THR A 544 7.50 9.67 -4.78
C THR A 544 6.86 8.30 -4.57
N PHE A 545 5.90 7.92 -5.43
CA PHE A 545 5.12 6.69 -5.25
C PHE A 545 5.84 5.46 -5.82
N GLU A 546 5.64 4.32 -5.19
CA GLU A 546 6.07 3.03 -5.73
C GLU A 546 4.96 2.48 -6.62
N ALA A 547 5.23 2.40 -7.91
CA ALA A 547 4.31 1.83 -8.88
C ALA A 547 5.12 1.21 -10.06
N PRO A 548 5.53 -0.05 -9.97
CA PRO A 548 6.23 -0.72 -11.06
C PRO A 548 5.44 -0.77 -12.37
N LEU A 549 4.10 -0.71 -12.31
CA LEU A 549 3.22 -0.45 -13.45
C LEU A 549 2.55 0.90 -13.21
N GLN A 550 3.11 1.97 -13.78
CA GLN A 550 2.72 3.33 -13.42
C GLN A 550 1.86 3.99 -14.49
N MET A 551 0.65 4.38 -14.10
CA MET A 551 -0.32 5.00 -15.00
C MET A 551 0.03 6.44 -15.34
N LEU A 552 -0.27 6.83 -16.57
CA LEU A 552 -0.50 8.20 -17.00
C LEU A 552 -2.01 8.37 -17.14
N ALA A 553 -2.64 9.09 -16.21
CA ALA A 553 -4.10 9.10 -16.08
C ALA A 553 -4.81 9.99 -17.11
N ASP A 554 -4.17 11.08 -17.54
CA ASP A 554 -4.82 12.02 -18.45
C ASP A 554 -4.84 11.53 -19.92
N SER A 555 -5.62 12.21 -20.76
CA SER A 555 -5.76 11.82 -22.16
C SER A 555 -4.49 12.11 -22.98
N PRO A 556 -4.19 11.30 -23.99
CA PRO A 556 -3.08 11.55 -24.89
C PRO A 556 -3.02 12.98 -25.43
N THR A 557 -4.16 13.56 -25.80
CA THR A 557 -4.21 14.91 -26.37
C THR A 557 -3.90 16.02 -25.36
N LYS A 558 -4.15 15.79 -24.06
CA LYS A 558 -3.74 16.73 -23.01
C LYS A 558 -2.24 16.63 -22.75
N TYR A 559 -1.70 15.43 -22.69
CA TYR A 559 -0.25 15.22 -22.59
C TYR A 559 0.52 15.80 -23.79
N GLU A 560 -0.02 15.72 -24.99
CA GLU A 560 0.59 16.32 -26.19
C GLU A 560 0.56 17.84 -26.17
N ARG A 561 -0.43 18.48 -25.55
CA ARG A 561 -0.43 19.93 -25.32
C ARG A 561 0.62 20.35 -24.29
N GLU A 562 0.89 19.50 -23.33
CA GLU A 562 1.86 19.68 -22.25
C GLU A 562 3.10 18.79 -22.44
N GLN A 563 3.63 18.77 -23.68
CA GLN A 563 4.67 17.85 -24.08
C GLN A 563 5.94 17.97 -23.22
N GLU A 564 6.29 19.18 -22.75
CA GLU A 564 7.44 19.39 -21.87
C GLU A 564 7.30 18.63 -20.55
N CYS A 565 6.12 18.68 -19.92
CA CYS A 565 5.82 17.90 -18.71
C CYS A 565 5.79 16.39 -19.01
N THR A 566 5.23 16.01 -20.16
CA THR A 566 5.15 14.60 -20.60
C THR A 566 6.54 14.02 -20.84
N ASP A 567 7.43 14.75 -21.50
CA ASP A 567 8.82 14.35 -21.74
C ASP A 567 9.59 14.15 -20.43
N PHE A 568 9.34 14.97 -19.43
CA PHE A 568 9.93 14.83 -18.11
C PHE A 568 9.41 13.57 -17.40
N ILE A 569 8.09 13.37 -17.33
CA ILE A 569 7.45 12.19 -16.73
C ILE A 569 7.93 10.91 -17.42
N ALA A 570 8.02 10.91 -18.74
CA ALA A 570 8.45 9.75 -19.53
C ALA A 570 9.86 9.26 -19.16
N ARG A 571 10.77 10.15 -18.71
CA ARG A 571 12.13 9.80 -18.28
C ARG A 571 12.24 9.25 -16.85
N ILE A 572 11.22 9.40 -16.01
CA ILE A 572 11.24 8.86 -14.63
C ILE A 572 11.02 7.35 -14.71
N PRO A 573 11.88 6.48 -14.15
CA PRO A 573 11.66 5.03 -14.17
C PRO A 573 10.58 4.61 -13.19
N THR A 574 10.08 3.40 -13.34
CA THR A 574 9.06 2.82 -12.44
C THR A 574 9.64 1.93 -11.34
N VAL A 575 10.93 1.59 -11.44
CA VAL A 575 11.67 0.79 -10.45
C VAL A 575 13.05 1.36 -10.19
N TYR A 576 13.52 1.27 -8.98
CA TYR A 576 14.72 1.96 -8.51
C TYR A 576 15.73 1.00 -7.88
N ASP A 577 17.01 1.40 -7.88
CA ASP A 577 18.09 0.66 -7.23
C ASP A 577 18.27 1.09 -5.77
N GLU A 578 17.88 2.33 -5.43
CA GLU A 578 18.03 2.92 -4.12
C GLU A 578 16.95 3.99 -3.87
N THR A 579 16.53 4.12 -2.61
CA THR A 579 15.65 5.19 -2.14
C THR A 579 16.22 5.80 -0.86
N VAL A 580 16.31 7.12 -0.84
CA VAL A 580 16.68 7.96 0.30
C VAL A 580 15.51 8.87 0.62
N VAL A 581 14.88 8.68 1.75
CA VAL A 581 13.87 9.62 2.27
C VAL A 581 14.64 10.74 2.98
N ILE A 582 14.69 11.90 2.34
CA ILE A 582 15.48 13.05 2.81
C ILE A 582 14.81 13.70 4.01
N ASP A 583 13.51 13.94 3.90
CA ASP A 583 12.69 14.54 4.94
C ASP A 583 11.22 14.21 4.67
N GLY A 584 10.35 14.40 5.66
CA GLY A 584 8.92 14.25 5.49
C GLY A 584 8.18 14.18 6.79
N ARG A 585 6.93 14.62 6.74
CA ARG A 585 5.98 14.58 7.84
C ARG A 585 4.61 14.17 7.34
N MET A 586 4.12 13.08 7.89
CA MET A 586 2.85 12.47 7.51
C MET A 586 1.71 13.48 7.55
N GLY A 587 0.98 13.61 6.43
CA GLY A 587 -0.10 14.57 6.28
C GLY A 587 0.36 16.01 6.03
N GLU A 588 1.66 16.28 5.92
CA GLU A 588 2.17 17.63 5.72
C GLU A 588 3.02 17.75 4.46
N TYR A 589 4.09 16.96 4.34
CA TYR A 589 4.99 17.01 3.17
C TYR A 589 5.86 15.76 3.06
N THR A 590 6.44 15.55 1.88
CA THR A 590 7.44 14.51 1.60
C THR A 590 8.59 15.08 0.81
N VAL A 591 9.82 14.57 1.07
CA VAL A 591 11.01 14.82 0.25
C VAL A 591 11.75 13.51 0.08
N VAL A 592 11.88 13.03 -1.16
CA VAL A 592 12.48 11.74 -1.46
C VAL A 592 13.43 11.83 -2.65
N ALA A 593 14.53 11.12 -2.60
CA ALA A 593 15.44 10.90 -3.73
C ALA A 593 15.51 9.40 -4.04
N ARG A 594 15.42 9.05 -5.32
CA ARG A 594 15.51 7.67 -5.80
C ARG A 594 16.53 7.56 -6.92
N ARG A 595 17.28 6.49 -6.94
CA ARG A 595 18.35 6.29 -7.93
C ARG A 595 18.06 5.10 -8.84
N LYS A 596 18.33 5.30 -10.13
CA LYS A 596 18.38 4.23 -11.13
C LYS A 596 19.68 4.39 -11.96
N GLY A 597 20.56 3.40 -11.87
CA GLY A 597 21.90 3.55 -12.43
C GLY A 597 22.64 4.71 -11.78
N GLU A 598 23.07 5.69 -12.57
CA GLU A 598 23.76 6.91 -12.11
C GLU A 598 22.83 8.12 -11.98
N THR A 599 21.56 8.00 -12.36
CA THR A 599 20.57 9.08 -12.36
C THR A 599 19.75 9.07 -11.07
N TRP A 600 19.58 10.24 -10.47
CA TRP A 600 18.72 10.47 -9.34
C TRP A 600 17.43 11.19 -9.74
N TYR A 601 16.34 10.82 -9.13
CA TYR A 601 15.00 11.37 -9.28
C TYR A 601 14.56 11.86 -7.92
N VAL A 602 14.41 13.17 -7.78
CA VAL A 602 14.11 13.83 -6.51
C VAL A 602 12.75 14.46 -6.61
N ALA A 603 11.95 14.31 -5.55
CA ALA A 603 10.61 14.88 -5.49
C ALA A 603 10.29 15.42 -4.10
N ALA A 604 9.54 16.51 -4.07
CA ALA A 604 8.93 17.06 -2.88
C ALA A 604 7.47 17.43 -3.16
N MET A 605 6.59 17.13 -2.22
CA MET A 605 5.16 17.45 -2.28
C MET A 605 4.70 18.02 -0.94
N THR A 606 3.68 18.86 -0.94
CA THR A 606 3.08 19.45 0.27
C THR A 606 1.55 19.35 0.24
N ASP A 607 0.92 19.40 1.42
CA ASP A 607 -0.51 19.59 1.58
C ASP A 607 -0.95 21.02 1.14
N TRP A 608 -2.16 21.47 1.51
CA TRP A 608 -2.60 22.84 1.20
C TRP A 608 -1.82 23.94 1.92
N THR A 609 -0.78 23.61 2.68
CA THR A 609 0.12 24.58 3.31
C THR A 609 1.32 24.81 2.40
N ALA A 610 1.50 26.04 1.90
CA ALA A 610 2.71 26.41 1.17
C ALA A 610 3.94 26.29 2.08
N ARG A 611 5.06 25.76 1.55
CA ARG A 611 6.28 25.50 2.33
C ARG A 611 7.55 25.96 1.60
N ASN A 612 8.49 26.43 2.38
CA ASN A 612 9.88 26.56 1.94
C ASN A 612 10.67 25.42 2.58
N LEU A 613 11.31 24.60 1.76
CA LEU A 613 12.10 23.44 2.19
C LEU A 613 13.53 23.62 1.69
N THR A 614 14.47 22.97 2.38
CA THR A 614 15.86 22.87 1.93
C THR A 614 16.17 21.42 1.63
N ILE A 615 16.47 21.09 0.38
CA ILE A 615 16.85 19.75 -0.07
C ILE A 615 18.36 19.61 0.00
N ASP A 616 18.83 18.76 0.92
CA ASP A 616 20.26 18.43 1.07
C ASP A 616 20.64 17.37 0.01
N LEU A 617 21.60 17.69 -0.85
CA LEU A 617 22.08 16.82 -1.93
C LEU A 617 23.22 15.88 -1.52
N SER A 618 23.46 15.68 -0.24
CA SER A 618 24.55 14.83 0.28
C SER A 618 24.45 13.35 -0.16
N PHE A 619 23.31 12.92 -0.69
CA PHE A 619 23.14 11.59 -1.30
C PHE A 619 23.84 11.45 -2.67
N LEU A 620 24.21 12.55 -3.33
CA LEU A 620 24.99 12.52 -4.55
C LEU A 620 26.44 12.09 -4.26
N GLY A 621 27.04 11.37 -5.19
CA GLY A 621 28.48 11.06 -5.14
C GLY A 621 29.35 12.26 -5.54
N GLU A 622 30.67 12.05 -5.59
CA GLU A 622 31.61 13.07 -6.03
C GLU A 622 31.41 13.48 -7.49
N GLY A 623 31.66 14.75 -7.80
CA GLY A 623 31.57 15.33 -9.12
C GLY A 623 30.41 16.30 -9.29
N THR A 624 30.34 16.93 -10.46
CA THR A 624 29.26 17.83 -10.86
C THR A 624 28.15 17.04 -11.54
N TYR A 625 26.93 17.36 -11.21
CA TYR A 625 25.73 16.78 -11.80
C TYR A 625 24.88 17.87 -12.46
N HIS A 626 24.06 17.48 -13.42
CA HIS A 626 23.13 18.34 -14.14
C HIS A 626 21.70 18.06 -13.65
N ALA A 627 21.08 19.04 -13.01
CA ALA A 627 19.72 18.95 -12.52
C ALA A 627 18.75 19.61 -13.51
N ASP A 628 17.77 18.82 -13.99
CA ASP A 628 16.63 19.23 -14.80
C ASP A 628 15.41 19.30 -13.88
N ILE A 629 14.89 20.51 -13.60
CA ILE A 629 14.03 20.81 -12.46
C ILE A 629 12.70 21.37 -12.91
N PHE A 630 11.60 20.79 -12.42
CA PHE A 630 10.27 21.37 -12.43
C PHE A 630 9.87 21.80 -11.01
N ALA A 631 9.44 23.03 -10.87
CA ALA A 631 9.00 23.64 -9.62
C ALA A 631 7.67 24.37 -9.84
N ASP A 632 6.89 24.53 -8.79
CA ASP A 632 5.73 25.43 -8.84
C ASP A 632 6.13 26.82 -9.32
N GLY A 633 5.34 27.40 -10.22
CA GLY A 633 5.56 28.73 -10.74
C GLY A 633 5.21 29.81 -9.71
N VAL A 634 5.65 31.01 -9.94
CA VAL A 634 5.41 32.15 -9.04
C VAL A 634 3.91 32.48 -8.86
N ASN A 635 3.07 32.06 -9.82
CA ASN A 635 1.62 32.25 -9.77
C ASN A 635 0.84 30.93 -9.50
N ALA A 636 1.50 29.85 -9.09
CA ALA A 636 0.84 28.56 -8.86
C ALA A 636 -0.29 28.63 -7.83
N GLU A 637 -0.24 29.57 -6.89
CA GLU A 637 -1.34 29.85 -5.95
C GLU A 637 -2.58 30.50 -6.60
N LYS A 638 -2.47 30.99 -7.85
CA LYS A 638 -3.58 31.56 -8.63
C LYS A 638 -3.97 30.69 -9.81
N GLU A 639 -2.98 30.02 -10.38
CA GLU A 639 -3.11 29.13 -11.53
C GLU A 639 -2.34 27.83 -11.23
N ALA A 640 -3.06 26.77 -10.87
CA ALA A 640 -2.45 25.51 -10.42
C ALA A 640 -1.61 24.81 -11.49
N THR A 641 -1.78 25.21 -12.76
CA THR A 641 -0.99 24.72 -13.90
C THR A 641 0.32 25.48 -14.10
N ASP A 642 0.55 26.61 -13.37
CA ASP A 642 1.77 27.42 -13.50
C ASP A 642 2.98 26.71 -12.90
N TYR A 643 4.02 26.52 -13.72
CA TYR A 643 5.26 25.89 -13.32
C TYR A 643 6.48 26.64 -13.88
N LYS A 644 7.63 26.38 -13.29
CA LYS A 644 8.92 26.83 -13.77
C LYS A 644 9.81 25.64 -14.10
N HIS A 645 10.31 25.57 -15.33
CA HIS A 645 11.31 24.60 -15.76
C HIS A 645 12.70 25.24 -15.81
N THR A 646 13.68 24.64 -15.14
CA THR A 646 15.06 25.17 -15.08
C THR A 646 16.08 24.06 -15.12
N LYS A 647 17.28 24.40 -15.57
CA LYS A 647 18.45 23.50 -15.55
C LYS A 647 19.59 24.19 -14.85
N GLN A 648 20.31 23.46 -13.99
CA GLN A 648 21.48 23.97 -13.28
C GLN A 648 22.42 22.86 -12.90
N ASP A 649 23.70 23.21 -12.70
CA ASP A 649 24.69 22.29 -12.16
C ASP A 649 24.59 22.25 -10.64
N VAL A 650 24.79 21.06 -10.06
CA VAL A 650 24.74 20.79 -8.63
C VAL A 650 25.84 19.82 -8.21
N ASN A 651 26.21 19.85 -6.92
CA ASN A 651 27.20 18.96 -6.31
C ASN A 651 26.69 18.36 -5.02
N ALA A 652 27.32 17.31 -4.51
CA ALA A 652 26.91 16.61 -3.28
C ALA A 652 26.86 17.49 -2.02
N GLY A 653 27.61 18.60 -1.97
CA GLY A 653 27.57 19.54 -0.84
C GLY A 653 26.50 20.61 -0.93
N ASP A 654 25.77 20.68 -2.02
CA ASP A 654 24.80 21.73 -2.25
C ASP A 654 23.50 21.49 -1.47
N LYS A 655 22.86 22.61 -1.14
CA LYS A 655 21.50 22.64 -0.55
C LYS A 655 20.62 23.48 -1.44
N LEU A 656 19.52 22.91 -1.89
CA LEU A 656 18.57 23.61 -2.75
C LEU A 656 17.41 24.12 -1.88
N ASP A 657 17.25 25.43 -1.83
CA ASP A 657 16.07 26.05 -1.26
C ASP A 657 14.94 26.01 -2.30
N VAL A 658 13.84 25.35 -1.95
CA VAL A 658 12.70 25.13 -2.82
C VAL A 658 11.44 25.68 -2.18
N HIS A 659 10.62 26.31 -3.01
CA HIS A 659 9.29 26.77 -2.61
C HIS A 659 8.24 25.84 -3.19
N LEU A 660 7.33 25.34 -2.36
CA LEU A 660 6.14 24.61 -2.73
C LEU A 660 4.93 25.48 -2.49
N ALA A 661 4.13 25.74 -3.50
CA ALA A 661 2.87 26.45 -3.38
C ALA A 661 1.85 25.63 -2.56
N SER A 662 0.70 26.20 -2.25
CA SER A 662 -0.41 25.48 -1.61
C SER A 662 -0.84 24.29 -2.47
N GLY A 663 -0.79 23.04 -1.94
CA GLY A 663 -0.99 21.80 -2.70
C GLY A 663 0.08 21.59 -3.77
N GLY A 664 1.28 22.06 -3.53
CA GLY A 664 2.33 22.18 -4.53
C GLY A 664 3.35 21.08 -4.54
N GLY A 665 4.26 21.18 -5.50
CA GLY A 665 5.33 20.21 -5.74
C GLY A 665 6.61 20.79 -6.32
N TRP A 666 7.64 19.98 -6.26
CA TRP A 666 8.95 20.19 -6.87
C TRP A 666 9.53 18.83 -7.27
N THR A 667 10.15 18.74 -8.44
CA THR A 667 10.78 17.48 -8.88
C THR A 667 11.97 17.75 -9.77
N ALA A 668 12.98 16.87 -9.71
CA ALA A 668 14.20 16.97 -10.50
C ALA A 668 14.70 15.60 -10.99
N ILE A 669 15.24 15.59 -12.21
CA ILE A 669 16.09 14.51 -12.73
C ILE A 669 17.53 15.01 -12.68
N ILE A 670 18.39 14.32 -11.93
CA ILE A 670 19.77 14.72 -11.69
C ILE A 670 20.69 13.66 -12.30
N THR A 671 21.41 14.03 -13.34
CA THR A 671 22.32 13.16 -14.10
C THR A 671 23.76 13.58 -13.89
N LYS A 672 24.70 12.63 -13.97
CA LYS A 672 26.13 12.89 -13.90
C LYS A 672 26.67 13.36 -15.24
#